data_69af4a17fd5bdcdae58bf872534876a9
#
_entry.id   69af4a17fd5bdcdae58bf872534876a9
#
_cell.length_a   1.000
_cell.length_b   1.000
_cell.length_c   1.000
_cell.angle_alpha   90.00
_cell.angle_beta   90.00
_cell.angle_gamma   90.00
#
_symmetry.space_group_name_H-M   'P 1'
#
loop_
_entity.id
_entity.type
_entity.pdbx_description
1 polymer ?
#
loop_
_entity_poly.entity_id
_entity_poly.type
_entity_poly.pdbx_seq_one_letter_code
_entity_poly.pdbx_strand_id
1 'polypeptide(L)'
;MSRQPEFRVKLLARLVATSLLAAGANLSFAQATVDLGRVQVTGSAESNADNPASAPYQAPTQGSLLATEPQSIISQHYIQENAGAAANYTDIAQIAPSVWSIDPNGPGMMESQSGGPYLRGFANGQYNVTFDGIPWGDSNDFTQHSTSYFMPQDTGRIVVDRGRGDASNIGNATFGGTMAVSSKDPQAATRITPYASVGSFNSRLLGAEFDSGDMNNYGDANMFIDYKNFTTDGYLSNAHLRRGNLFVKFVKPISDNTLLTVVSMQNNLHQNVPLGSTLANLQKFGANYGLNNDPASQNYAGYNYDDIRSDFEYLGLQSQQGSWKVDNKLYTYAYYHNGFNGADPGGAQANGTVYGASNVPGQKMTMNYRSVGDLLRLSRSMGSGDMNLGAWVDHQINNRWQYEIDFTNGGALNATPISAATDRLMNDTLTTIQPYVDYAWKVSDALTVTPGLKYVSFRRTIDAAVDQGTGMPYSGDHTWTKVLPALTAHYAIEKNWAAYVQLAKGFQAPNLNAFYKVNPDLGTLKPEETMNTQLGTTWTSRRLALSADLYHIDFKNKIGSSPSGNGTIFTNLGGATYKGIEGEGTYYLGQGFSVYGNYSLNSAKDKTNNQWLPNTPKTTAAAGVTYNRGQVYASLMAKHIGSRFGDTGETIPLNPYTTVNFASSYRLGSFAGWAKKAKLGFQIDNLFDKQDIYSLGTYDANGNPMYFTLPARSVQLSLSVSM
;
A
#
# COMPACT_ATOMS: atom_id res chain seq x y z
N MET A 1 -30.44 15.41 -18.34
CA MET A 1 -30.22 14.51 -19.48
C MET A 1 -28.90 14.86 -20.11
N SER A 2 -27.82 14.24 -19.65
CA SER A 2 -26.44 14.51 -20.11
C SER A 2 -26.06 13.49 -21.18
N ARG A 3 -25.66 13.99 -22.34
CA ARG A 3 -25.06 13.16 -23.40
C ARG A 3 -23.71 12.63 -22.92
N GLN A 4 -23.59 11.32 -22.79
CA GLN A 4 -22.30 10.66 -22.56
C GLN A 4 -21.39 10.85 -23.78
N PRO A 5 -20.09 11.06 -23.59
CA PRO A 5 -19.15 11.25 -24.70
C PRO A 5 -18.71 9.90 -25.28
N GLU A 6 -19.39 9.44 -26.32
CA GLU A 6 -19.03 8.24 -27.12
C GLU A 6 -17.62 8.31 -27.78
N PHE A 7 -17.00 9.48 -27.79
CA PHE A 7 -15.74 9.69 -28.51
C PHE A 7 -14.50 9.12 -27.79
N ARG A 8 -14.56 8.94 -26.46
CA ARG A 8 -13.42 8.49 -25.65
C ARG A 8 -13.23 6.98 -25.59
N VAL A 9 -14.29 6.21 -25.74
CA VAL A 9 -14.24 4.74 -25.80
C VAL A 9 -13.56 4.25 -27.08
N LYS A 10 -13.69 4.99 -28.19
CA LYS A 10 -13.09 4.62 -29.49
C LYS A 10 -11.56 4.78 -29.54
N LEU A 11 -10.98 5.67 -28.74
CA LEU A 11 -9.52 5.84 -28.68
C LEU A 11 -8.87 4.74 -27.84
N LEU A 12 -9.48 4.39 -26.72
CA LEU A 12 -9.03 3.25 -25.88
C LEU A 12 -9.17 1.92 -26.62
N ALA A 13 -10.30 1.70 -27.31
CA ALA A 13 -10.52 0.51 -28.14
C ALA A 13 -9.50 0.40 -29.30
N ARG A 14 -9.00 1.50 -29.83
CA ARG A 14 -7.94 1.50 -30.86
C ARG A 14 -6.56 1.20 -30.30
N LEU A 15 -6.23 1.67 -29.10
CA LEU A 15 -4.98 1.33 -28.41
C LEU A 15 -4.94 -0.14 -27.98
N VAL A 16 -6.06 -0.67 -27.47
CA VAL A 16 -6.23 -2.10 -27.13
C VAL A 16 -6.17 -2.97 -28.39
N ALA A 17 -6.78 -2.55 -29.50
CA ALA A 17 -6.71 -3.29 -30.77
C ALA A 17 -5.30 -3.31 -31.38
N THR A 18 -4.49 -2.27 -31.15
CA THR A 18 -3.11 -2.23 -31.65
C THR A 18 -2.17 -3.15 -30.84
N SER A 19 -2.38 -3.29 -29.53
CA SER A 19 -1.61 -4.22 -28.69
C SER A 19 -2.00 -5.69 -28.97
N LEU A 20 -3.29 -5.98 -29.26
CA LEU A 20 -3.75 -7.32 -29.63
C LEU A 20 -3.35 -7.73 -31.07
N LEU A 21 -3.21 -6.79 -32.00
CA LEU A 21 -2.76 -7.05 -33.38
C LEU A 21 -1.26 -7.34 -33.47
N ALA A 22 -0.44 -6.88 -32.54
CA ALA A 22 0.97 -7.23 -32.46
C ALA A 22 1.18 -8.70 -32.00
N ALA A 23 0.18 -9.34 -31.36
CA ALA A 23 0.21 -10.73 -30.92
C ALA A 23 -0.29 -11.74 -31.97
N GLY A 24 -0.82 -11.28 -33.11
CA GLY A 24 -1.55 -12.10 -34.08
C GLY A 24 -0.79 -12.64 -35.30
N ALA A 25 0.53 -12.60 -35.33
CA ALA A 25 1.31 -13.19 -36.44
C ALA A 25 1.61 -14.68 -36.19
N ASN A 26 0.83 -15.56 -36.81
CA ASN A 26 1.06 -16.99 -36.82
C ASN A 26 2.42 -17.34 -37.46
N LEU A 27 3.33 -17.86 -36.68
CA LEU A 27 4.51 -18.58 -37.18
C LEU A 27 4.59 -19.93 -36.46
N SER A 28 4.34 -20.99 -37.22
CA SER A 28 4.55 -22.38 -36.80
C SER A 28 6.05 -22.66 -36.71
N PHE A 29 6.54 -22.95 -35.51
CA PHE A 29 7.87 -23.56 -35.33
C PHE A 29 7.86 -24.62 -34.22
N ALA A 30 8.74 -25.59 -34.40
CA ALA A 30 8.87 -26.82 -33.67
C ALA A 30 9.03 -26.67 -32.15
N GLN A 31 8.38 -27.56 -31.43
CA GLN A 31 8.36 -27.72 -29.98
C GLN A 31 9.74 -27.82 -29.35
N ALA A 32 10.07 -26.81 -28.54
CA ALA A 32 10.83 -27.02 -27.32
C ALA A 32 9.87 -26.58 -26.19
N THR A 33 9.53 -27.48 -25.29
CA THR A 33 8.79 -27.16 -24.06
C THR A 33 9.60 -26.12 -23.27
N VAL A 34 9.26 -24.88 -23.43
CA VAL A 34 9.78 -23.81 -22.56
C VAL A 34 8.95 -23.91 -21.29
N ASP A 35 9.59 -24.33 -20.20
CA ASP A 35 9.06 -24.16 -18.87
C ASP A 35 8.86 -22.63 -18.66
N LEU A 36 7.64 -22.16 -18.91
CA LEU A 36 7.16 -20.82 -18.49
C LEU A 36 7.02 -20.88 -16.98
N GLY A 37 8.06 -21.37 -16.32
CA GLY A 37 8.12 -21.46 -14.88
C GLY A 37 7.49 -20.22 -14.32
N ARG A 38 6.47 -20.41 -13.47
CA ARG A 38 5.78 -19.36 -12.72
C ARG A 38 6.67 -18.15 -12.66
N VAL A 39 6.25 -17.01 -13.24
CA VAL A 39 7.05 -15.79 -13.17
C VAL A 39 7.08 -15.42 -11.70
N GLN A 40 7.92 -16.14 -11.02
CA GLN A 40 8.55 -15.64 -9.85
C GLN A 40 9.38 -14.45 -10.37
N VAL A 41 9.10 -13.24 -9.92
CA VAL A 41 10.15 -12.26 -9.73
C VAL A 41 11.03 -12.85 -8.61
N THR A 42 11.58 -14.01 -8.88
CA THR A 42 12.60 -14.64 -8.10
C THR A 42 13.87 -14.22 -8.76
N GLY A 43 14.61 -13.43 -8.06
CA GLY A 43 16.02 -13.70 -8.11
C GLY A 43 16.17 -15.21 -7.93
N SER A 44 16.29 -15.92 -9.03
CA SER A 44 16.69 -17.32 -9.03
C SER A 44 18.01 -17.37 -8.28
N ALA A 45 18.07 -18.03 -7.21
CA ALA A 45 19.27 -18.61 -6.66
C ALA A 45 19.19 -18.77 -5.14
N GLU A 46 18.02 -18.87 -4.60
CA GLU A 46 17.95 -19.21 -3.20
C GLU A 46 17.56 -20.68 -3.06
N SER A 47 18.51 -21.57 -3.41
CA SER A 47 18.40 -23.01 -3.14
C SER A 47 18.09 -23.34 -1.67
N ASN A 48 18.10 -22.32 -0.80
CA ASN A 48 17.74 -22.39 0.60
C ASN A 48 16.43 -21.72 0.95
N ALA A 49 15.78 -20.97 0.04
CA ALA A 49 14.54 -20.25 0.34
C ALA A 49 13.37 -21.20 0.65
N ASP A 50 13.37 -22.39 0.06
CA ASP A 50 12.36 -23.44 0.30
C ASP A 50 12.77 -24.44 1.39
N ASN A 51 13.96 -24.31 1.98
CA ASN A 51 14.46 -25.20 3.00
C ASN A 51 14.07 -24.73 4.40
N PRO A 52 13.13 -25.40 5.11
CA PRO A 52 12.72 -25.00 6.46
C PRO A 52 13.86 -24.95 7.48
N ALA A 53 15.00 -25.61 7.21
CA ALA A 53 16.17 -25.60 8.07
C ALA A 53 17.22 -24.58 7.57
N SER A 54 16.79 -23.42 7.13
CA SER A 54 17.67 -22.35 6.65
C SER A 54 17.24 -20.97 7.15
N ALA A 55 18.18 -20.03 7.21
CA ALA A 55 17.94 -18.66 7.58
C ALA A 55 17.00 -17.94 6.57
N PRO A 56 17.17 -18.07 5.24
CA PRO A 56 16.26 -17.45 4.28
C PRO A 56 14.79 -17.86 4.45
N TYR A 57 14.52 -19.14 4.68
CA TYR A 57 13.13 -19.60 4.90
C TYR A 57 12.52 -19.06 6.20
N GLN A 58 13.33 -18.97 7.25
CA GLN A 58 12.89 -18.55 8.59
C GLN A 58 12.84 -17.03 8.74
N ALA A 59 13.41 -16.28 7.80
CA ALA A 59 13.53 -14.82 7.90
C ALA A 59 12.16 -14.14 7.83
N PRO A 60 11.82 -13.26 8.80
CA PRO A 60 10.68 -12.35 8.65
C PRO A 60 10.81 -11.46 7.42
N THR A 61 12.00 -10.90 7.21
CA THR A 61 12.38 -10.18 5.99
C THR A 61 13.79 -10.57 5.56
N GLN A 62 14.06 -10.47 4.26
CA GLN A 62 15.40 -10.69 3.71
C GLN A 62 15.62 -9.88 2.43
N GLY A 63 16.86 -9.48 2.16
CA GLY A 63 17.28 -8.93 0.86
C GLY A 63 17.48 -10.02 -0.18
N SER A 64 17.41 -9.64 -1.46
CA SER A 64 17.75 -10.50 -2.59
C SER A 64 19.22 -10.37 -2.99
N LEU A 65 19.87 -11.47 -3.35
CA LEU A 65 21.21 -11.45 -3.96
C LEU A 65 21.24 -10.75 -5.33
N LEU A 66 20.08 -10.57 -5.97
CA LEU A 66 19.94 -9.87 -7.25
C LEU A 66 19.46 -8.43 -7.08
N ALA A 67 19.32 -7.95 -5.85
CA ALA A 67 18.88 -6.59 -5.59
C ALA A 67 19.81 -5.56 -6.23
N THR A 68 19.21 -4.55 -6.83
CA THR A 68 19.88 -3.34 -7.36
C THR A 68 19.53 -2.10 -6.55
N GLU A 69 18.74 -2.29 -5.49
CA GLU A 69 18.28 -1.28 -4.54
C GLU A 69 18.01 -1.95 -3.18
N PRO A 70 17.89 -1.17 -2.09
CA PRO A 70 17.50 -1.69 -0.78
C PRO A 70 16.14 -2.37 -0.82
N GLN A 71 16.10 -3.66 -0.50
CA GLN A 71 14.92 -4.49 -0.63
C GLN A 71 14.73 -5.39 0.59
N SER A 72 13.50 -5.52 1.05
CA SER A 72 13.08 -6.51 2.06
C SER A 72 11.93 -7.34 1.54
N ILE A 73 12.12 -8.63 1.42
CA ILE A 73 11.13 -9.60 0.96
C ILE A 73 10.47 -10.25 2.17
N ILE A 74 9.14 -10.17 2.26
CA ILE A 74 8.31 -10.82 3.26
C ILE A 74 7.60 -11.99 2.60
N SER A 75 7.93 -13.21 3.02
CA SER A 75 7.43 -14.43 2.41
C SER A 75 5.98 -14.74 2.75
N GLN A 76 5.30 -15.50 1.90
CA GLN A 76 3.96 -16.04 2.20
C GLN A 76 3.93 -16.81 3.52
N HIS A 77 4.98 -17.57 3.82
CA HIS A 77 5.08 -18.31 5.08
C HIS A 77 5.00 -17.37 6.29
N TYR A 78 5.79 -16.29 6.29
CA TYR A 78 5.76 -15.32 7.38
C TYR A 78 4.39 -14.63 7.49
N ILE A 79 3.79 -14.24 6.37
CA ILE A 79 2.47 -13.62 6.32
C ILE A 79 1.41 -14.55 6.95
N GLN A 80 1.37 -15.81 6.53
CA GLN A 80 0.39 -16.78 7.01
C GLN A 80 0.53 -17.17 8.49
N GLU A 81 1.72 -16.99 9.07
CA GLU A 81 1.98 -17.34 10.47
C GLU A 81 1.85 -16.14 11.42
N ASN A 82 2.05 -14.90 10.93
CA ASN A 82 2.16 -13.73 11.78
C ASN A 82 1.14 -12.63 11.49
N ALA A 83 0.51 -12.61 10.32
CA ALA A 83 -0.50 -11.60 10.04
C ALA A 83 -1.81 -11.91 10.77
N GLY A 84 -2.37 -10.92 11.45
CA GLY A 84 -3.71 -11.00 12.03
C GLY A 84 -4.78 -11.21 10.96
N ALA A 85 -5.93 -11.72 11.35
CA ALA A 85 -7.01 -12.10 10.42
C ALA A 85 -7.50 -10.96 9.52
N ALA A 86 -7.45 -9.72 10.01
CA ALA A 86 -7.88 -8.52 9.31
C ALA A 86 -6.72 -7.67 8.78
N ALA A 87 -5.47 -7.99 9.15
CA ALA A 87 -4.29 -7.20 8.81
C ALA A 87 -4.26 -6.88 7.30
N ASN A 88 -3.75 -5.73 6.97
CA ASN A 88 -3.52 -5.34 5.58
C ASN A 88 -2.01 -5.37 5.26
N TYR A 89 -1.62 -5.04 4.03
CA TYR A 89 -0.21 -5.07 3.62
C TYR A 89 0.66 -4.10 4.43
N THR A 90 0.11 -3.02 4.98
CA THR A 90 0.85 -2.02 5.77
C THR A 90 1.22 -2.57 7.14
N ASP A 91 0.30 -3.31 7.78
CA ASP A 91 0.55 -3.99 9.05
C ASP A 91 1.65 -5.06 8.91
N ILE A 92 1.67 -5.74 7.77
CA ILE A 92 2.66 -6.77 7.46
C ILE A 92 4.02 -6.11 7.15
N ALA A 93 4.03 -5.07 6.31
CA ALA A 93 5.25 -4.41 5.85
C ALA A 93 6.03 -3.70 6.97
N GLN A 94 5.38 -3.34 8.08
CA GLN A 94 6.04 -2.64 9.19
C GLN A 94 7.21 -3.41 9.82
N ILE A 95 7.32 -4.73 9.60
CA ILE A 95 8.48 -5.50 10.08
C ILE A 95 9.78 -5.10 9.38
N ALA A 96 9.72 -4.55 8.17
CA ALA A 96 10.90 -4.12 7.41
C ALA A 96 11.62 -2.91 8.05
N PRO A 97 12.93 -2.72 7.78
CA PRO A 97 13.67 -1.53 8.22
C PRO A 97 13.04 -0.24 7.72
N SER A 98 13.08 0.82 8.52
CA SER A 98 12.56 2.17 8.22
C SER A 98 11.09 2.25 7.83
N VAL A 99 10.33 1.18 8.03
CA VAL A 99 8.87 1.16 7.86
C VAL A 99 8.20 1.19 9.21
N TRP A 100 7.19 2.04 9.36
CA TRP A 100 6.31 1.98 10.50
C TRP A 100 4.88 2.33 10.09
N SER A 101 3.94 1.62 10.66
CA SER A 101 2.51 1.80 10.48
C SER A 101 1.81 1.33 11.75
N ILE A 102 0.78 2.03 12.16
CA ILE A 102 -0.13 1.54 13.21
C ILE A 102 -1.53 1.94 12.80
N ASP A 103 -2.40 0.95 12.80
CA ASP A 103 -3.83 1.17 12.74
C ASP A 103 -4.31 1.51 14.16
N PRO A 104 -4.87 2.69 14.40
CA PRO A 104 -5.24 3.11 15.75
C PRO A 104 -6.36 2.28 16.38
N ASN A 105 -7.12 1.55 15.57
CA ASN A 105 -8.21 0.69 16.02
C ASN A 105 -7.79 -0.79 16.17
N GLY A 106 -6.57 -1.14 15.77
CA GLY A 106 -6.00 -2.49 15.70
C GLY A 106 -5.75 -2.93 14.25
N PRO A 107 -4.86 -3.91 14.01
CA PRO A 107 -4.39 -4.27 12.68
C PRO A 107 -5.53 -4.57 11.69
N GLY A 108 -5.65 -3.77 10.63
CA GLY A 108 -6.69 -3.84 9.60
C GLY A 108 -8.12 -3.53 10.07
N MET A 109 -8.27 -2.93 11.26
CA MET A 109 -9.57 -2.65 11.87
C MET A 109 -10.09 -1.22 11.61
N MET A 110 -9.33 -0.40 10.90
CA MET A 110 -9.76 0.92 10.42
C MET A 110 -8.92 1.31 9.21
N GLU A 111 -9.54 1.94 8.22
CA GLU A 111 -8.77 2.62 7.18
C GLU A 111 -8.20 3.91 7.74
N SER A 112 -6.88 3.94 7.93
CA SER A 112 -6.22 5.10 8.51
C SER A 112 -6.10 6.23 7.50
N GLN A 113 -6.70 7.35 7.80
CA GLN A 113 -6.56 8.58 6.99
C GLN A 113 -5.33 9.43 7.39
N SER A 114 -4.74 9.18 8.55
CA SER A 114 -3.74 10.09 9.13
C SER A 114 -2.46 9.44 9.63
N GLY A 115 -2.30 8.13 9.54
CA GLY A 115 -1.30 7.45 10.33
C GLY A 115 -0.26 6.58 9.61
N GLY A 116 -0.12 6.67 8.34
CA GLY A 116 0.89 5.85 7.67
C GLY A 116 0.33 4.89 6.62
N PRO A 117 1.07 3.94 6.10
CA PRO A 117 2.46 3.63 6.48
C PRO A 117 3.46 4.70 6.06
N TYR A 118 4.54 4.79 6.82
CA TYR A 118 5.68 5.65 6.50
C TYR A 118 6.87 4.78 6.12
N LEU A 119 7.56 5.16 5.05
CA LEU A 119 8.77 4.51 4.55
C LEU A 119 9.91 5.53 4.50
N ARG A 120 10.93 5.39 5.37
CA ARG A 120 12.03 6.38 5.50
C ARG A 120 11.54 7.82 5.79
N GLY A 121 10.33 7.98 6.34
CA GLY A 121 9.68 9.26 6.55
C GLY A 121 8.84 9.77 5.37
N PHE A 122 8.84 9.08 4.24
CA PHE A 122 7.87 9.32 3.18
C PHE A 122 6.49 8.78 3.59
N ALA A 123 5.48 9.62 3.49
CA ALA A 123 4.10 9.26 3.79
C ALA A 123 3.45 8.50 2.63
N ASN A 124 2.31 7.88 2.91
CA ASN A 124 1.43 7.34 1.87
C ASN A 124 1.13 8.41 0.81
N GLY A 125 1.23 8.03 -0.48
CA GLY A 125 1.19 8.97 -1.62
C GLY A 125 2.56 9.49 -2.06
N GLN A 126 3.64 9.25 -1.30
CA GLN A 126 5.01 9.62 -1.66
C GLN A 126 5.88 8.40 -2.01
N TYR A 127 5.38 7.20 -1.84
CA TYR A 127 5.92 5.95 -2.37
C TYR A 127 4.82 5.23 -3.17
N ASN A 128 5.23 4.28 -3.98
CA ASN A 128 4.33 3.52 -4.83
C ASN A 128 3.85 2.25 -4.14
N VAL A 129 2.63 1.82 -4.44
CA VAL A 129 2.14 0.49 -4.08
C VAL A 129 1.66 -0.21 -5.34
N THR A 130 2.05 -1.46 -5.52
CA THR A 130 1.57 -2.28 -6.64
C THR A 130 0.92 -3.55 -6.14
N PHE A 131 -0.09 -4.02 -6.89
CA PHE A 131 -0.63 -5.36 -6.74
C PHE A 131 -0.40 -6.14 -8.03
N ASP A 132 0.31 -7.26 -7.93
CA ASP A 132 0.81 -8.04 -9.09
C ASP A 132 1.55 -7.18 -10.13
N GLY A 133 2.26 -6.14 -9.66
CA GLY A 133 3.02 -5.20 -10.47
C GLY A 133 2.21 -4.07 -11.11
N ILE A 134 0.90 -3.99 -10.88
CA ILE A 134 0.02 -2.91 -11.32
C ILE A 134 0.02 -1.81 -10.26
N PRO A 135 0.46 -0.58 -10.56
CA PRO A 135 0.29 0.56 -9.66
C PRO A 135 -1.18 0.91 -9.47
N TRP A 136 -1.57 1.22 -8.24
CA TRP A 136 -2.94 1.60 -7.91
C TRP A 136 -2.96 2.69 -6.85
N GLY A 137 -4.08 3.39 -6.71
CA GLY A 137 -4.28 4.45 -5.73
C GLY A 137 -5.20 5.57 -6.23
N ASP A 138 -5.46 6.53 -5.35
CA ASP A 138 -6.27 7.71 -5.66
C ASP A 138 -5.43 8.74 -6.43
N SER A 139 -5.90 9.21 -7.58
CA SER A 139 -5.20 10.25 -8.35
C SER A 139 -5.21 11.63 -7.68
N ASN A 140 -6.01 11.82 -6.63
CA ASN A 140 -6.06 13.06 -5.88
C ASN A 140 -4.72 13.37 -5.18
N ASP A 141 -4.20 12.40 -4.43
CA ASP A 141 -3.01 12.56 -3.60
C ASP A 141 -2.05 11.36 -3.67
N PHE A 142 -2.34 10.43 -4.57
CA PHE A 142 -1.58 9.19 -4.83
C PHE A 142 -1.57 8.22 -3.65
N THR A 143 -2.48 8.40 -2.67
CA THR A 143 -2.61 7.50 -1.53
C THR A 143 -3.32 6.20 -1.89
N GLN A 144 -3.05 5.17 -1.09
CA GLN A 144 -3.72 3.88 -1.18
C GLN A 144 -4.58 3.65 0.05
N HIS A 145 -5.80 3.18 -0.18
CA HIS A 145 -6.77 2.83 0.85
C HIS A 145 -6.57 1.36 1.26
N SER A 146 -5.64 1.12 2.20
CA SER A 146 -5.08 -0.21 2.48
C SER A 146 -6.11 -1.24 2.94
N THR A 147 -7.08 -0.83 3.76
CA THR A 147 -8.13 -1.70 4.29
C THR A 147 -9.26 -1.94 3.27
N SER A 148 -9.33 -1.12 2.22
CA SER A 148 -10.41 -1.18 1.23
C SER A 148 -10.14 -2.13 0.06
N TYR A 149 -8.99 -2.84 0.01
CA TYR A 149 -8.66 -3.70 -1.12
C TYR A 149 -8.27 -5.13 -0.69
N PHE A 150 -7.01 -5.41 -0.46
CA PHE A 150 -6.49 -6.77 -0.32
C PHE A 150 -6.38 -7.19 1.15
N MET A 151 -6.61 -8.48 1.42
CA MET A 151 -6.50 -9.09 2.75
C MET A 151 -5.31 -10.07 2.79
N PRO A 152 -4.78 -10.43 3.97
CA PRO A 152 -3.59 -11.27 4.07
C PRO A 152 -3.81 -12.68 3.52
N GLN A 153 -5.05 -13.18 3.52
CA GLN A 153 -5.41 -14.50 2.96
C GLN A 153 -5.16 -14.59 1.45
N ASP A 154 -5.27 -13.45 0.73
CA ASP A 154 -5.06 -13.34 -0.72
C ASP A 154 -3.62 -12.98 -1.09
N THR A 155 -2.79 -12.65 -0.09
CA THR A 155 -1.43 -12.15 -0.29
C THR A 155 -0.43 -13.30 -0.30
N GLY A 156 0.32 -13.42 -1.39
CA GLY A 156 1.38 -14.40 -1.55
C GLY A 156 2.73 -13.90 -1.06
N ARG A 157 3.04 -12.61 -1.26
CA ARG A 157 4.32 -12.00 -0.89
C ARG A 157 4.20 -10.48 -0.85
N ILE A 158 5.02 -9.85 -0.02
CA ILE A 158 5.24 -8.40 -0.06
C ILE A 158 6.73 -8.14 -0.21
N VAL A 159 7.07 -7.24 -1.14
CA VAL A 159 8.43 -6.73 -1.30
C VAL A 159 8.41 -5.24 -0.99
N VAL A 160 9.26 -4.83 -0.05
CA VAL A 160 9.45 -3.41 0.29
C VAL A 160 10.75 -2.96 -0.33
N ASP A 161 10.64 -2.32 -1.49
CA ASP A 161 11.76 -1.65 -2.14
C ASP A 161 11.88 -0.25 -1.59
N ARG A 162 13.02 0.05 -0.94
CA ARG A 162 13.29 1.35 -0.32
C ARG A 162 14.08 2.30 -1.23
N GLY A 163 14.31 1.88 -2.46
CA GLY A 163 14.89 2.67 -3.54
C GLY A 163 13.85 3.20 -4.50
N ARG A 164 14.32 4.06 -5.41
CA ARG A 164 13.50 4.58 -6.51
C ARG A 164 13.30 3.51 -7.61
N GLY A 165 14.11 2.46 -7.63
CA GLY A 165 14.15 1.46 -8.69
C GLY A 165 14.94 1.92 -9.93
N ASP A 166 14.98 1.04 -10.91
CA ASP A 166 15.48 1.31 -12.27
C ASP A 166 14.40 2.01 -13.12
N ALA A 167 14.60 2.07 -14.43
CA ALA A 167 13.63 2.71 -15.33
C ALA A 167 12.30 1.93 -15.41
N SER A 168 12.31 0.62 -15.21
CA SER A 168 11.13 -0.24 -15.26
C SER A 168 10.20 -0.10 -14.03
N ASN A 169 10.66 0.55 -12.97
CA ASN A 169 9.88 0.80 -11.77
C ASN A 169 8.91 1.97 -12.00
N ILE A 170 7.66 1.67 -12.30
CA ILE A 170 6.60 2.60 -12.70
C ILE A 170 5.64 2.90 -11.54
N GLY A 171 4.97 4.04 -11.61
CA GLY A 171 3.97 4.49 -10.65
C GLY A 171 3.83 6.01 -10.62
N ASN A 172 2.82 6.52 -9.92
CA ASN A 172 2.56 7.96 -9.80
C ASN A 172 3.51 8.65 -8.81
N ALA A 173 3.97 7.92 -7.78
CA ALA A 173 4.88 8.42 -6.75
C ALA A 173 5.93 7.34 -6.45
N THR A 174 7.10 7.41 -7.08
CA THR A 174 8.12 6.35 -6.95
C THR A 174 9.33 6.79 -6.12
N PHE A 175 9.40 8.03 -5.68
CA PHE A 175 10.63 8.55 -5.06
C PHE A 175 10.86 8.05 -3.63
N GLY A 176 9.83 7.67 -2.90
CA GLY A 176 9.93 7.07 -1.57
C GLY A 176 10.21 5.55 -1.57
N GLY A 177 10.10 4.90 -2.74
CA GLY A 177 10.21 3.46 -2.88
C GLY A 177 8.93 2.81 -3.42
N THR A 178 8.84 1.49 -3.31
CA THR A 178 7.67 0.71 -3.73
C THR A 178 7.34 -0.40 -2.71
N MET A 179 6.08 -0.54 -2.35
CA MET A 179 5.56 -1.74 -1.69
C MET A 179 4.87 -2.60 -2.75
N ALA A 180 5.50 -3.69 -3.15
CA ALA A 180 4.97 -4.60 -4.16
C ALA A 180 4.29 -5.79 -3.49
N VAL A 181 2.96 -5.83 -3.57
CA VAL A 181 2.12 -6.92 -3.08
C VAL A 181 1.85 -7.87 -4.22
N SER A 182 2.08 -9.17 -4.01
CA SER A 182 1.75 -10.22 -4.98
C SER A 182 0.60 -11.07 -4.46
N SER A 183 -0.32 -11.43 -5.34
CA SER A 183 -1.42 -12.32 -5.01
C SER A 183 -0.93 -13.74 -4.74
N LYS A 184 -1.72 -14.49 -3.98
CA LYS A 184 -1.54 -15.92 -3.76
C LYS A 184 -1.78 -16.69 -5.06
N ASP A 185 -0.98 -17.73 -5.33
CA ASP A 185 -1.15 -18.58 -6.50
C ASP A 185 -2.11 -19.74 -6.21
N PRO A 186 -2.93 -20.15 -7.20
CA PRO A 186 -3.72 -21.37 -7.12
C PRO A 186 -2.84 -22.59 -6.88
N GLN A 187 -3.36 -23.57 -6.13
CA GLN A 187 -2.65 -24.81 -5.83
C GLN A 187 -2.98 -25.93 -6.86
N ALA A 188 -2.00 -26.82 -7.11
CA ALA A 188 -2.17 -27.92 -8.05
C ALA A 188 -3.16 -29.00 -7.59
N ALA A 189 -3.46 -29.08 -6.29
CA ALA A 189 -4.41 -30.03 -5.73
C ALA A 189 -5.75 -29.36 -5.44
N THR A 190 -6.86 -30.00 -5.80
CA THR A 190 -8.21 -29.58 -5.42
C THR A 190 -8.34 -29.55 -3.91
N ARG A 191 -8.80 -28.43 -3.37
CA ARG A 191 -8.91 -28.23 -1.93
C ARG A 191 -9.99 -27.19 -1.59
N ILE A 192 -10.73 -27.47 -0.53
CA ILE A 192 -11.59 -26.50 0.13
C ILE A 192 -11.02 -26.28 1.53
N THR A 193 -10.84 -25.02 1.94
CA THR A 193 -10.28 -24.68 3.24
C THR A 193 -11.16 -23.63 3.91
N PRO A 194 -12.25 -24.05 4.63
CA PRO A 194 -12.93 -23.14 5.53
C PRO A 194 -12.00 -22.71 6.66
N TYR A 195 -12.14 -21.46 7.07
CA TYR A 195 -11.37 -20.90 8.17
C TYR A 195 -12.21 -19.90 8.97
N ALA A 196 -11.86 -19.77 10.25
CA ALA A 196 -12.48 -18.83 11.14
C ALA A 196 -11.47 -18.28 12.14
N SER A 197 -11.71 -17.06 12.62
CA SER A 197 -10.99 -16.53 13.78
C SER A 197 -11.93 -15.73 14.69
N VAL A 198 -11.56 -15.69 15.98
CA VAL A 198 -12.21 -14.89 17.00
C VAL A 198 -11.14 -14.21 17.84
N GLY A 199 -11.41 -13.00 18.32
CA GLY A 199 -10.40 -12.27 19.09
C GLY A 199 -10.97 -11.13 19.93
N SER A 200 -10.06 -10.37 20.52
CA SER A 200 -10.36 -9.14 21.26
C SER A 200 -11.20 -8.19 20.43
N PHE A 201 -11.88 -7.27 21.11
CA PHE A 201 -12.77 -6.27 20.49
C PHE A 201 -13.90 -6.92 19.69
N ASN A 202 -14.40 -8.06 20.16
CA ASN A 202 -15.46 -8.83 19.50
C ASN A 202 -15.16 -9.15 18.02
N SER A 203 -13.87 -9.22 17.67
CA SER A 203 -13.46 -9.48 16.29
C SER A 203 -13.75 -10.91 15.87
N ARG A 204 -14.29 -11.06 14.66
CA ARG A 204 -14.68 -12.33 14.06
C ARG A 204 -14.40 -12.31 12.58
N LEU A 205 -13.68 -13.32 12.10
CA LEU A 205 -13.51 -13.61 10.69
C LEU A 205 -14.11 -14.98 10.38
N LEU A 206 -14.83 -15.07 9.29
CA LEU A 206 -15.30 -16.32 8.71
C LEU A 206 -15.05 -16.29 7.20
N GLY A 207 -14.42 -17.34 6.67
CA GLY A 207 -14.13 -17.42 5.25
C GLY A 207 -13.92 -18.85 4.76
N ALA A 208 -13.76 -18.96 3.44
CA ALA A 208 -13.44 -20.23 2.79
C ALA A 208 -12.64 -19.99 1.52
N GLU A 209 -11.51 -20.69 1.41
CA GLU A 209 -10.70 -20.79 0.20
C GLU A 209 -11.11 -22.02 -0.62
N PHE A 210 -11.11 -21.89 -1.93
CA PHE A 210 -11.27 -22.98 -2.88
C PHE A 210 -10.11 -22.94 -3.88
N ASP A 211 -9.34 -24.01 -3.96
CA ASP A 211 -8.39 -24.28 -5.03
C ASP A 211 -9.00 -25.38 -5.95
N SER A 212 -9.10 -25.12 -7.23
CA SER A 212 -9.65 -26.09 -8.20
C SER A 212 -8.75 -27.31 -8.42
N GLY A 213 -7.46 -27.16 -8.10
CA GLY A 213 -6.42 -28.06 -8.62
C GLY A 213 -6.22 -27.87 -10.12
N ASP A 214 -5.35 -28.70 -10.68
CA ASP A 214 -5.09 -28.72 -12.12
C ASP A 214 -6.30 -29.27 -12.86
N MET A 215 -6.98 -28.44 -13.64
CA MET A 215 -8.17 -28.78 -14.41
C MET A 215 -7.74 -29.31 -15.79
N ASN A 216 -7.21 -30.54 -15.87
CA ASN A 216 -6.64 -31.15 -17.07
C ASN A 216 -7.60 -31.15 -18.27
N ASN A 217 -8.91 -31.36 -18.03
CA ASN A 217 -9.94 -31.32 -19.08
C ASN A 217 -10.18 -29.90 -19.66
N TYR A 218 -9.63 -28.86 -19.02
CA TYR A 218 -9.73 -27.46 -19.43
C TYR A 218 -8.38 -26.86 -19.80
N GLY A 219 -7.38 -27.70 -20.19
CA GLY A 219 -6.04 -27.29 -20.61
C GLY A 219 -5.19 -26.81 -19.43
N ASP A 220 -5.15 -27.59 -18.37
CA ASP A 220 -4.34 -27.38 -17.16
C ASP A 220 -4.58 -26.01 -16.48
N ALA A 221 -5.79 -25.49 -16.59
CA ALA A 221 -6.20 -24.29 -15.91
C ALA A 221 -6.28 -24.53 -14.39
N ASN A 222 -6.02 -23.46 -13.61
CA ASN A 222 -6.14 -23.47 -12.15
C ASN A 222 -6.93 -22.24 -11.69
N MET A 223 -7.67 -22.39 -10.61
CA MET A 223 -8.44 -21.31 -10.03
C MET A 223 -8.32 -21.30 -8.50
N PHE A 224 -8.14 -20.11 -7.96
CA PHE A 224 -8.23 -19.82 -6.53
C PHE A 224 -9.37 -18.85 -6.29
N ILE A 225 -10.25 -19.18 -5.34
CA ILE A 225 -11.34 -18.30 -4.88
C ILE A 225 -11.25 -18.22 -3.37
N ASP A 226 -11.36 -17.03 -2.83
CA ASP A 226 -11.47 -16.81 -1.39
C ASP A 226 -12.58 -15.81 -1.09
N TYR A 227 -13.54 -16.22 -0.25
CA TYR A 227 -14.62 -15.36 0.24
C TYR A 227 -14.56 -15.28 1.76
N LYS A 228 -14.67 -14.06 2.28
CA LYS A 228 -14.54 -13.82 3.72
C LYS A 228 -15.34 -12.62 4.19
N ASN A 229 -15.76 -12.71 5.46
CA ASN A 229 -16.39 -11.61 6.20
C ASN A 229 -15.67 -11.40 7.52
N PHE A 230 -15.39 -10.15 7.82
CA PHE A 230 -14.77 -9.70 9.07
C PHE A 230 -15.67 -8.67 9.77
N THR A 231 -15.79 -8.79 11.09
CA THR A 231 -16.47 -7.80 11.93
C THR A 231 -15.67 -7.55 13.20
N THR A 232 -15.69 -6.32 13.71
CA THR A 232 -15.05 -5.97 14.98
C THR A 232 -15.72 -4.73 15.58
N ASP A 233 -15.65 -4.60 16.89
CA ASP A 233 -15.99 -3.35 17.60
C ASP A 233 -14.80 -2.38 17.62
N GLY A 234 -13.58 -2.86 17.33
CA GLY A 234 -12.35 -2.09 17.37
C GLY A 234 -11.88 -1.75 18.80
N TYR A 235 -10.64 -1.24 18.90
CA TYR A 235 -10.07 -0.77 20.16
C TYR A 235 -10.68 0.56 20.61
N LEU A 236 -10.85 1.50 19.67
CA LEU A 236 -11.41 2.83 19.97
C LEU A 236 -12.91 2.73 20.24
N SER A 237 -13.40 3.53 21.19
CA SER A 237 -14.82 3.47 21.57
C SER A 237 -15.73 3.78 20.37
N ASN A 238 -16.70 2.90 20.14
CA ASN A 238 -17.70 2.96 19.07
C ASN A 238 -17.10 3.04 17.65
N ALA A 239 -15.93 2.46 17.43
CA ALA A 239 -15.24 2.42 16.14
C ALA A 239 -15.43 1.08 15.44
N HIS A 240 -16.68 0.70 15.21
CA HIS A 240 -17.05 -0.56 14.56
C HIS A 240 -16.57 -0.64 13.11
N LEU A 241 -16.23 -1.88 12.69
CA LEU A 241 -15.91 -2.16 11.30
C LEU A 241 -16.57 -3.48 10.86
N ARG A 242 -17.12 -3.48 9.65
CA ARG A 242 -17.57 -4.67 8.91
C ARG A 242 -16.95 -4.67 7.52
N ARG A 243 -16.39 -5.79 7.12
CA ARG A 243 -15.72 -5.95 5.83
C ARG A 243 -16.08 -7.28 5.20
N GLY A 244 -16.58 -7.26 3.96
CA GLY A 244 -16.77 -8.42 3.11
C GLY A 244 -15.81 -8.36 1.92
N ASN A 245 -15.12 -9.45 1.62
CA ASN A 245 -14.16 -9.49 0.51
C ASN A 245 -14.29 -10.81 -0.27
N LEU A 246 -14.26 -10.69 -1.59
CA LEU A 246 -14.19 -11.81 -2.52
C LEU A 246 -12.96 -11.61 -3.40
N PHE A 247 -12.11 -12.63 -3.48
CA PHE A 247 -10.96 -12.66 -4.35
C PHE A 247 -11.00 -13.89 -5.27
N VAL A 248 -10.74 -13.70 -6.56
CA VAL A 248 -10.69 -14.76 -7.56
C VAL A 248 -9.41 -14.59 -8.39
N LYS A 249 -8.65 -15.67 -8.54
CA LYS A 249 -7.51 -15.74 -9.47
C LYS A 249 -7.64 -17.00 -10.33
N PHE A 250 -7.69 -16.81 -11.63
CA PHE A 250 -7.72 -17.87 -12.64
C PHE A 250 -6.45 -17.81 -13.46
N VAL A 251 -5.81 -18.93 -13.66
CA VAL A 251 -4.57 -19.07 -14.45
C VAL A 251 -4.73 -20.19 -15.45
N LYS A 252 -4.44 -19.92 -16.72
CA LYS A 252 -4.59 -20.89 -17.79
C LYS A 252 -3.44 -20.82 -18.80
N PRO A 253 -2.68 -21.90 -19.02
CA PRO A 253 -1.85 -22.03 -20.21
C PRO A 253 -2.73 -21.98 -21.47
N ILE A 254 -2.47 -21.05 -22.38
CA ILE A 254 -3.13 -20.97 -23.70
C ILE A 254 -2.36 -21.79 -24.72
N SER A 255 -1.05 -21.84 -24.58
CA SER A 255 -0.11 -22.63 -25.34
C SER A 255 1.12 -22.94 -24.48
N ASP A 256 2.06 -23.74 -24.97
CA ASP A 256 3.29 -24.10 -24.28
C ASP A 256 4.15 -22.89 -23.88
N ASN A 257 3.94 -21.74 -24.52
CA ASN A 257 4.70 -20.52 -24.31
C ASN A 257 3.85 -19.31 -23.93
N THR A 258 2.57 -19.49 -23.57
CA THR A 258 1.66 -18.38 -23.26
C THR A 258 0.74 -18.73 -22.10
N LEU A 259 0.79 -17.90 -21.06
CA LEU A 259 -0.01 -17.99 -19.85
C LEU A 259 -1.00 -16.83 -19.76
N LEU A 260 -2.28 -17.15 -19.55
CA LEU A 260 -3.34 -16.18 -19.23
C LEU A 260 -3.59 -16.17 -17.74
N THR A 261 -3.70 -14.98 -17.17
CA THR A 261 -4.12 -14.77 -15.78
C THR A 261 -5.30 -13.82 -15.75
N VAL A 262 -6.33 -14.16 -14.98
CA VAL A 262 -7.46 -13.28 -14.69
C VAL A 262 -7.55 -13.14 -13.17
N VAL A 263 -7.61 -11.90 -12.70
CA VAL A 263 -7.85 -11.60 -11.29
C VAL A 263 -9.06 -10.70 -11.17
N SER A 264 -9.90 -10.96 -10.17
CA SER A 264 -10.99 -10.08 -9.74
C SER A 264 -11.05 -10.06 -8.22
N MET A 265 -11.15 -8.87 -7.66
CA MET A 265 -11.35 -8.63 -6.24
C MET A 265 -12.49 -7.64 -6.04
N GLN A 266 -13.39 -7.95 -5.10
CA GLN A 266 -14.46 -7.07 -4.66
C GLN A 266 -14.45 -6.94 -3.15
N ASN A 267 -14.56 -5.73 -2.66
CA ASN A 267 -14.54 -5.44 -1.24
C ASN A 267 -15.64 -4.44 -0.86
N ASN A 268 -16.34 -4.72 0.24
CA ASN A 268 -17.32 -3.84 0.85
C ASN A 268 -16.91 -3.59 2.29
N LEU A 269 -16.81 -2.34 2.67
CA LEU A 269 -16.38 -1.90 3.99
C LEU A 269 -17.39 -0.89 4.54
N HIS A 270 -17.79 -1.10 5.79
CA HIS A 270 -18.46 -0.09 6.59
C HIS A 270 -17.65 0.09 7.87
N GLN A 271 -17.29 1.32 8.19
CA GLN A 271 -16.52 1.64 9.38
C GLN A 271 -16.98 2.93 10.04
N ASN A 272 -16.86 3.01 11.36
CA ASN A 272 -16.90 4.27 12.07
C ASN A 272 -15.51 4.91 12.09
N VAL A 273 -15.42 6.24 11.99
CA VAL A 273 -14.15 6.96 11.77
C VAL A 273 -13.92 7.98 12.88
N PRO A 274 -13.28 7.60 14.00
CA PRO A 274 -12.78 8.56 14.97
C PRO A 274 -11.56 9.31 14.41
N LEU A 275 -11.48 10.60 14.64
CA LEU A 275 -10.39 11.47 14.16
C LEU A 275 -9.27 11.67 15.21
N GLY A 276 -9.28 10.91 16.28
CA GLY A 276 -8.41 11.07 17.44
C GLY A 276 -9.11 11.84 18.57
N SER A 277 -8.39 12.10 19.65
CA SER A 277 -8.95 12.75 20.85
C SER A 277 -7.98 13.73 21.47
N THR A 278 -8.48 14.83 22.01
CA THR A 278 -7.67 15.78 22.79
C THR A 278 -7.14 15.13 24.07
N LEU A 279 -6.04 15.63 24.62
CA LEU A 279 -5.49 15.14 25.89
C LEU A 279 -6.53 15.18 27.02
N ALA A 280 -7.35 16.21 27.07
CA ALA A 280 -8.42 16.34 28.07
C ALA A 280 -9.45 15.19 27.95
N ASN A 281 -9.85 14.85 26.72
CA ASN A 281 -10.79 13.75 26.48
C ASN A 281 -10.14 12.39 26.79
N LEU A 282 -8.87 12.15 26.43
CA LEU A 282 -8.16 10.92 26.77
C LEU A 282 -8.03 10.74 28.29
N GLN A 283 -7.76 11.82 29.03
CA GLN A 283 -7.69 11.80 30.51
C GLN A 283 -9.05 11.56 31.15
N LYS A 284 -10.11 12.12 30.58
CA LYS A 284 -11.46 12.02 31.14
C LYS A 284 -12.16 10.71 30.83
N PHE A 285 -12.02 10.20 29.60
CA PHE A 285 -12.79 9.07 29.08
C PHE A 285 -11.96 7.81 28.86
N GLY A 286 -10.65 7.89 28.96
CA GLY A 286 -9.71 6.77 28.76
C GLY A 286 -8.94 6.82 27.43
N ALA A 287 -7.84 6.05 27.38
CA ALA A 287 -6.92 6.03 26.25
C ALA A 287 -7.58 5.58 24.94
N ASN A 288 -8.64 4.82 25.00
CA ASN A 288 -9.39 4.32 23.85
C ASN A 288 -10.58 5.21 23.45
N TYR A 289 -10.67 6.44 23.96
CA TYR A 289 -11.77 7.31 23.58
C TYR A 289 -11.69 7.67 22.10
N GLY A 290 -12.72 7.29 21.34
CA GLY A 290 -12.90 7.57 19.92
C GLY A 290 -14.21 8.34 19.70
N LEU A 291 -15.32 7.63 19.51
CA LEU A 291 -16.65 8.18 19.31
C LEU A 291 -17.54 7.95 20.54
N ASN A 292 -18.62 8.72 20.64
CA ASN A 292 -19.61 8.60 21.71
C ASN A 292 -20.98 8.11 21.20
N ASN A 293 -21.93 7.88 22.13
CA ASN A 293 -23.27 7.39 21.84
C ASN A 293 -24.35 8.49 22.04
N ASP A 294 -23.97 9.76 22.08
CA ASP A 294 -24.89 10.88 22.28
C ASP A 294 -25.31 11.48 20.94
N PRO A 295 -26.58 11.33 20.49
CA PRO A 295 -27.07 11.91 19.24
C PRO A 295 -27.07 13.44 19.20
N ALA A 296 -26.93 14.10 20.35
CA ALA A 296 -26.76 15.56 20.41
C ALA A 296 -25.30 16.00 20.17
N SER A 297 -24.36 15.07 20.09
CA SER A 297 -22.93 15.33 19.89
C SER A 297 -22.53 15.19 18.45
N GLN A 298 -21.69 16.09 17.95
CA GLN A 298 -21.05 15.95 16.63
C GLN A 298 -20.09 14.75 16.57
N ASN A 299 -19.63 14.25 17.72
CA ASN A 299 -18.80 13.04 17.83
C ASN A 299 -19.62 11.73 18.00
N TYR A 300 -20.91 11.76 17.69
CA TYR A 300 -21.78 10.58 17.77
C TYR A 300 -21.39 9.55 16.70
N ALA A 301 -21.26 8.28 17.08
CA ALA A 301 -20.89 7.21 16.18
C ALA A 301 -21.81 7.07 14.96
N GLY A 302 -23.12 7.35 15.14
CA GLY A 302 -24.10 7.33 14.06
C GLY A 302 -23.92 8.44 13.00
N TYR A 303 -23.06 9.45 13.26
CA TYR A 303 -22.76 10.53 12.32
C TYR A 303 -21.35 10.46 11.73
N ASN A 304 -20.47 9.62 12.27
CA ASN A 304 -19.07 9.55 11.87
C ASN A 304 -18.78 8.15 11.32
N TYR A 305 -19.01 7.94 10.03
CA TYR A 305 -18.83 6.65 9.38
C TYR A 305 -18.57 6.76 7.87
N ASP A 306 -17.96 5.71 7.32
CA ASP A 306 -17.72 5.52 5.90
C ASP A 306 -18.40 4.25 5.40
N ASP A 307 -19.04 4.35 4.23
CA ASP A 307 -19.46 3.23 3.39
C ASP A 307 -18.60 3.19 2.14
N ILE A 308 -17.83 2.12 1.97
CA ILE A 308 -16.84 1.99 0.91
C ILE A 308 -17.09 0.71 0.11
N ARG A 309 -17.03 0.84 -1.22
CA ARG A 309 -16.97 -0.30 -2.15
C ARG A 309 -15.77 -0.13 -3.04
N SER A 310 -15.00 -1.19 -3.21
CA SER A 310 -13.86 -1.20 -4.12
C SER A 310 -13.83 -2.49 -4.94
N ASP A 311 -13.27 -2.36 -6.12
CA ASP A 311 -13.01 -3.48 -7.02
C ASP A 311 -11.62 -3.34 -7.65
N PHE A 312 -11.03 -4.47 -8.07
CA PHE A 312 -9.75 -4.52 -8.75
C PHE A 312 -9.70 -5.75 -9.67
N GLU A 313 -9.61 -5.53 -10.97
CA GLU A 313 -9.58 -6.58 -11.98
C GLU A 313 -8.43 -6.41 -12.94
N TYR A 314 -7.84 -7.51 -13.37
CA TYR A 314 -6.96 -7.49 -14.53
C TYR A 314 -7.00 -8.77 -15.37
N LEU A 315 -6.69 -8.60 -16.66
CA LEU A 315 -6.38 -9.65 -17.61
C LEU A 315 -4.88 -9.55 -17.91
N GLY A 316 -4.12 -10.58 -17.54
CA GLY A 316 -2.68 -10.68 -17.74
C GLY A 316 -2.33 -11.71 -18.81
N LEU A 317 -1.41 -11.38 -19.69
CA LEU A 317 -0.86 -12.27 -20.70
C LEU A 317 0.65 -12.29 -20.57
N GLN A 318 1.22 -13.46 -20.27
CA GLN A 318 2.65 -13.68 -20.28
C GLN A 318 3.01 -14.64 -21.40
N SER A 319 3.97 -14.27 -22.23
CA SER A 319 4.29 -15.06 -23.42
C SER A 319 5.78 -14.98 -23.77
N GLN A 320 6.32 -16.11 -24.24
CA GLN A 320 7.64 -16.19 -24.87
C GLN A 320 7.47 -16.25 -26.38
N GLN A 321 7.76 -15.15 -27.09
CA GLN A 321 7.66 -15.04 -28.54
C GLN A 321 9.06 -14.97 -29.16
N GLY A 322 9.58 -16.13 -29.56
CA GLY A 322 10.98 -16.25 -29.99
C GLY A 322 11.94 -15.84 -28.86
N SER A 323 12.76 -14.82 -29.07
CA SER A 323 13.67 -14.28 -28.05
C SER A 323 13.05 -13.22 -27.14
N TRP A 324 11.79 -12.83 -27.37
CA TRP A 324 11.09 -11.84 -26.57
C TRP A 324 10.26 -12.51 -25.48
N LYS A 325 10.36 -12.00 -24.26
CA LYS A 325 9.39 -12.22 -23.19
C LYS A 325 8.44 -11.03 -23.17
N VAL A 326 7.15 -11.31 -23.16
CA VAL A 326 6.05 -10.34 -23.12
C VAL A 326 5.29 -10.54 -21.83
N ASP A 327 5.06 -9.48 -21.06
CA ASP A 327 4.12 -9.43 -19.94
C ASP A 327 3.23 -8.21 -20.15
N ASN A 328 1.94 -8.45 -20.38
CA ASN A 328 0.97 -7.39 -20.57
C ASN A 328 -0.19 -7.58 -19.59
N LYS A 329 -0.65 -6.49 -18.98
CA LYS A 329 -1.80 -6.48 -18.08
C LYS A 329 -2.72 -5.32 -18.41
N LEU A 330 -3.93 -5.66 -18.88
CA LEU A 330 -5.04 -4.74 -18.98
C LEU A 330 -5.84 -4.78 -17.69
N TYR A 331 -6.08 -3.63 -17.06
CA TYR A 331 -6.68 -3.59 -15.73
C TYR A 331 -7.70 -2.47 -15.55
N THR A 332 -8.54 -2.63 -14.53
CA THR A 332 -9.37 -1.57 -13.97
C THR A 332 -9.44 -1.72 -12.45
N TYR A 333 -9.58 -0.63 -11.74
CA TYR A 333 -9.91 -0.63 -10.31
C TYR A 333 -10.78 0.58 -9.98
N ALA A 334 -11.57 0.45 -8.91
CA ALA A 334 -12.42 1.53 -8.45
C ALA A 334 -12.51 1.60 -6.93
N TYR A 335 -12.85 2.79 -6.45
CA TYR A 335 -13.15 3.08 -5.06
C TYR A 335 -14.34 4.02 -5.01
N TYR A 336 -15.39 3.60 -4.33
CA TYR A 336 -16.61 4.36 -4.13
C TYR A 336 -16.81 4.56 -2.64
N HIS A 337 -16.67 5.81 -2.19
CA HIS A 337 -16.69 6.18 -0.80
C HIS A 337 -17.79 7.20 -0.54
N ASN A 338 -18.66 6.88 0.42
CA ASN A 338 -19.61 7.80 1.01
C ASN A 338 -19.26 7.96 2.49
N GLY A 339 -18.76 9.14 2.87
CA GLY A 339 -18.38 9.48 4.22
C GLY A 339 -19.33 10.49 4.84
N PHE A 340 -19.56 10.34 6.15
CA PHE A 340 -20.30 11.26 6.98
C PHE A 340 -19.49 11.60 8.22
N ASN A 341 -19.39 12.89 8.55
CA ASN A 341 -18.70 13.34 9.76
C ASN A 341 -19.46 14.49 10.40
N GLY A 342 -19.43 14.58 11.73
CA GLY A 342 -19.75 15.83 12.41
C GLY A 342 -18.84 16.96 11.94
N ALA A 343 -19.30 18.20 11.95
CA ALA A 343 -18.50 19.35 11.52
C ALA A 343 -17.26 19.56 12.41
N ASP A 344 -17.40 19.32 13.72
CA ASP A 344 -16.30 19.31 14.68
C ASP A 344 -16.40 18.12 15.64
N PRO A 345 -15.94 16.93 15.26
CA PRO A 345 -15.92 15.76 16.16
C PRO A 345 -15.06 15.94 17.41
N GLY A 346 -14.15 16.91 17.42
CA GLY A 346 -13.35 17.30 18.60
C GLY A 346 -14.20 17.90 19.73
N GLY A 347 -15.39 18.38 19.41
CA GLY A 347 -16.35 18.91 20.37
C GLY A 347 -16.03 20.32 20.87
N ALA A 348 -15.17 21.07 20.20
CA ALA A 348 -14.82 22.43 20.54
C ALA A 348 -15.89 23.45 20.04
N GLN A 349 -16.59 23.10 18.95
CA GLN A 349 -17.65 23.91 18.37
C GLN A 349 -19.04 23.45 18.85
N ALA A 350 -19.85 24.39 19.33
CA ALA A 350 -21.21 24.07 19.74
C ALA A 350 -22.14 23.80 18.55
N ASN A 351 -23.18 22.98 18.78
CA ASN A 351 -24.24 22.77 17.80
C ASN A 351 -24.94 24.11 17.46
N GLY A 352 -25.45 24.18 16.25
CA GLY A 352 -26.20 25.35 15.78
C GLY A 352 -25.38 26.58 15.44
N THR A 353 -24.06 26.58 15.64
CA THR A 353 -23.21 27.76 15.40
C THR A 353 -23.01 28.05 13.91
N VAL A 354 -23.16 27.06 13.03
CA VAL A 354 -22.89 27.23 11.59
C VAL A 354 -24.19 27.29 10.78
N TYR A 355 -25.16 26.42 11.03
CA TYR A 355 -26.33 26.21 10.15
C TYR A 355 -27.68 26.35 10.79
N GLY A 356 -27.79 26.79 12.01
CA GLY A 356 -29.06 27.00 12.68
C GLY A 356 -29.01 26.61 14.16
N ALA A 357 -29.80 27.29 14.96
CA ALA A 357 -29.70 27.30 16.42
C ALA A 357 -29.97 25.97 17.12
N SER A 358 -30.44 24.95 16.44
CA SER A 358 -30.79 23.65 17.04
C SER A 358 -30.27 22.43 16.28
N ASN A 359 -29.48 22.62 15.22
CA ASN A 359 -28.99 21.50 14.42
C ASN A 359 -27.68 20.89 14.97
N VAL A 360 -27.45 19.63 14.64
CA VAL A 360 -26.14 18.98 14.76
C VAL A 360 -25.47 19.06 13.39
N PRO A 361 -24.51 19.99 13.19
CA PRO A 361 -23.92 20.21 11.89
C PRO A 361 -22.95 19.09 11.52
N GLY A 362 -22.87 18.79 10.24
CA GLY A 362 -21.95 17.80 9.71
C GLY A 362 -21.71 17.95 8.22
N GLN A 363 -20.96 17.02 7.70
CA GLN A 363 -20.59 16.93 6.30
C GLN A 363 -20.90 15.56 5.76
N LYS A 364 -21.35 15.54 4.51
CA LYS A 364 -21.41 14.36 3.66
C LYS A 364 -20.41 14.51 2.54
N MET A 365 -19.51 13.56 2.38
CA MET A 365 -18.56 13.58 1.27
C MET A 365 -18.62 12.30 0.44
N THR A 366 -18.30 12.43 -0.85
CA THR A 366 -18.06 11.32 -1.73
C THR A 366 -16.68 11.46 -2.35
N MET A 367 -15.98 10.33 -2.46
CA MET A 367 -14.74 10.19 -3.22
C MET A 367 -14.90 8.96 -4.10
N ASN A 368 -15.22 9.17 -5.36
CA ASN A 368 -15.48 8.09 -6.29
C ASN A 368 -14.46 8.17 -7.41
N TYR A 369 -13.62 7.15 -7.54
CA TYR A 369 -12.75 7.06 -8.69
C TYR A 369 -12.79 5.69 -9.35
N ARG A 370 -12.52 5.67 -10.65
CA ARG A 370 -12.24 4.47 -11.44
C ARG A 370 -11.07 4.72 -12.36
N SER A 371 -10.15 3.78 -12.36
CA SER A 371 -9.00 3.74 -13.26
C SER A 371 -9.16 2.64 -14.29
N VAL A 372 -8.66 2.89 -15.48
CA VAL A 372 -8.47 1.89 -16.55
C VAL A 372 -7.08 2.08 -17.10
N GLY A 373 -6.31 1.01 -17.20
CA GLY A 373 -4.94 1.12 -17.64
C GLY A 373 -4.39 -0.13 -18.32
N ASP A 374 -3.22 0.04 -18.91
CA ASP A 374 -2.45 -1.01 -19.56
C ASP A 374 -0.99 -0.93 -19.14
N LEU A 375 -0.44 -2.08 -18.79
CA LEU A 375 0.95 -2.25 -18.43
C LEU A 375 1.60 -3.27 -19.35
N LEU A 376 2.47 -2.79 -20.23
CA LEU A 376 3.26 -3.63 -21.12
C LEU A 376 4.72 -3.67 -20.68
N ARG A 377 5.27 -4.88 -20.57
CA ARG A 377 6.69 -5.14 -20.33
C ARG A 377 7.22 -6.11 -21.37
N LEU A 378 8.33 -5.77 -21.97
CA LEU A 378 9.02 -6.58 -22.97
C LEU A 378 10.46 -6.74 -22.53
N SER A 379 10.99 -7.95 -22.60
CA SER A 379 12.39 -8.21 -22.34
C SER A 379 12.99 -9.16 -23.37
N ARG A 380 14.27 -8.95 -23.67
CA ARG A 380 15.01 -9.77 -24.64
C ARG A 380 16.50 -9.76 -24.31
N SER A 381 17.11 -10.94 -24.34
CA SER A 381 18.58 -11.03 -24.31
C SER A 381 19.16 -10.56 -25.63
N MET A 382 20.08 -9.60 -25.61
CA MET A 382 20.69 -8.95 -26.77
C MET A 382 22.15 -8.57 -26.48
N GLY A 383 23.08 -9.10 -27.30
CA GLY A 383 24.49 -8.91 -27.05
C GLY A 383 24.95 -9.50 -25.71
N SER A 384 25.69 -8.71 -24.93
CA SER A 384 26.19 -9.08 -23.61
C SER A 384 25.23 -8.65 -22.48
N GLY A 385 23.94 -8.57 -22.73
CA GLY A 385 22.99 -8.14 -21.69
C GLY A 385 21.55 -8.45 -22.02
N ASP A 386 20.66 -7.90 -21.20
CA ASP A 386 19.22 -8.05 -21.34
C ASP A 386 18.59 -6.64 -21.50
N MET A 387 17.87 -6.44 -22.60
CA MET A 387 17.12 -5.22 -22.85
C MET A 387 15.71 -5.35 -22.30
N ASN A 388 15.27 -4.37 -21.52
CA ASN A 388 13.90 -4.24 -21.03
C ASN A 388 13.31 -2.95 -21.55
N LEU A 389 12.10 -3.03 -22.06
CA LEU A 389 11.32 -1.86 -22.47
C LEU A 389 9.85 -2.09 -22.14
N GLY A 390 9.12 -1.01 -21.95
CA GLY A 390 7.72 -1.11 -21.66
C GLY A 390 7.04 0.24 -21.58
N ALA A 391 5.77 0.19 -21.27
CA ALA A 391 4.95 1.38 -21.08
C ALA A 391 3.85 1.10 -20.06
N TRP A 392 3.55 2.10 -19.25
CA TRP A 392 2.38 2.14 -18.41
C TRP A 392 1.50 3.31 -18.82
N VAL A 393 0.23 3.02 -19.08
CA VAL A 393 -0.80 4.01 -19.39
C VAL A 393 -1.95 3.80 -18.42
N ASP A 394 -2.35 4.88 -17.75
CA ASP A 394 -3.47 4.89 -16.80
C ASP A 394 -4.35 6.11 -17.04
N HIS A 395 -5.65 5.92 -16.98
CA HIS A 395 -6.62 7.00 -17.01
C HIS A 395 -7.60 6.82 -15.86
N GLN A 396 -7.55 7.74 -14.91
CA GLN A 396 -8.46 7.74 -13.77
C GLN A 396 -9.42 8.92 -13.85
N ILE A 397 -10.69 8.64 -13.62
CA ILE A 397 -11.76 9.62 -13.40
C ILE A 397 -12.02 9.66 -11.90
N ASN A 398 -12.07 10.85 -11.31
CA ASN A 398 -12.24 11.08 -9.89
C ASN A 398 -13.33 12.13 -9.65
N ASN A 399 -14.36 11.77 -8.92
CA ASN A 399 -15.46 12.65 -8.56
C ASN A 399 -15.42 12.91 -7.06
N ARG A 400 -15.32 14.19 -6.67
CA ARG A 400 -15.21 14.61 -5.27
C ARG A 400 -16.28 15.63 -4.96
N TRP A 401 -17.25 15.20 -4.16
CA TRP A 401 -18.38 16.03 -3.74
C TRP A 401 -18.41 16.10 -2.23
N GLN A 402 -18.64 17.29 -1.68
CA GLN A 402 -18.77 17.52 -0.24
C GLN A 402 -19.84 18.55 0.01
N TYR A 403 -20.74 18.21 0.92
CA TYR A 403 -21.90 19.00 1.30
C TYR A 403 -21.96 19.16 2.80
N GLU A 404 -22.38 20.33 3.23
CA GLU A 404 -22.78 20.58 4.60
C GLU A 404 -24.20 20.10 4.83
N ILE A 405 -24.41 19.38 5.92
CA ILE A 405 -25.68 18.72 6.25
C ILE A 405 -26.11 18.99 7.69
N ASP A 406 -27.38 18.75 7.95
CA ASP A 406 -27.99 18.77 9.28
C ASP A 406 -28.38 17.35 9.69
N PHE A 407 -27.66 16.75 10.62
CA PHE A 407 -27.97 15.41 11.12
C PHE A 407 -29.28 15.35 11.91
N THR A 408 -29.69 16.44 12.53
CA THR A 408 -30.98 16.55 13.24
C THR A 408 -32.17 16.40 12.28
N ASN A 409 -31.97 16.73 11.01
CA ASN A 409 -32.97 16.62 9.95
C ASN A 409 -32.63 15.48 8.94
N GLY A 410 -32.11 14.36 9.45
CA GLY A 410 -31.84 13.16 8.67
C GLY A 410 -30.78 13.32 7.56
N GLY A 411 -29.81 14.21 7.74
CA GLY A 411 -28.74 14.46 6.76
C GLY A 411 -29.17 15.36 5.60
N ALA A 412 -30.24 16.13 5.75
CA ALA A 412 -30.65 17.11 4.75
C ALA A 412 -29.61 18.21 4.56
N LEU A 413 -29.51 18.75 3.35
CA LEU A 413 -28.68 19.92 3.06
C LEU A 413 -29.20 21.13 3.83
N ASN A 414 -28.28 21.84 4.48
CA ASN A 414 -28.64 22.94 5.40
C ASN A 414 -28.92 24.26 4.74
N ALA A 415 -28.45 24.49 3.55
CA ALA A 415 -28.53 25.80 2.94
C ALA A 415 -29.20 25.83 1.57
N THR A 416 -29.81 26.95 1.29
CA THR A 416 -30.33 27.32 -0.03
C THR A 416 -29.82 28.75 -0.31
N PRO A 417 -29.05 28.97 -1.38
CA PRO A 417 -28.81 28.09 -2.52
C PRO A 417 -27.78 26.98 -2.26
N ILE A 418 -27.79 25.94 -3.10
CA ILE A 418 -26.88 24.79 -3.03
C ILE A 418 -25.41 25.20 -2.91
N SER A 419 -24.97 26.27 -3.58
CA SER A 419 -23.60 26.77 -3.51
C SER A 419 -23.14 27.16 -2.11
N ALA A 420 -24.06 27.55 -1.22
CA ALA A 420 -23.74 27.91 0.16
C ALA A 420 -23.62 26.68 1.08
N ALA A 421 -24.24 25.55 0.71
CA ALA A 421 -24.15 24.26 1.42
C ALA A 421 -23.17 23.28 0.78
N THR A 422 -22.55 23.66 -0.33
CA THR A 422 -21.64 22.81 -1.10
C THR A 422 -20.22 23.30 -0.93
N ASP A 423 -19.39 22.51 -0.24
CA ASP A 423 -17.98 22.83 -0.07
C ASP A 423 -17.20 22.58 -1.37
N ARG A 424 -17.53 21.49 -2.09
CA ARG A 424 -16.95 21.17 -3.39
C ARG A 424 -17.87 20.30 -4.24
N LEU A 425 -17.78 20.50 -5.54
CA LEU A 425 -18.44 19.68 -6.55
C LEU A 425 -17.49 19.61 -7.74
N MET A 426 -16.54 18.66 -7.68
CA MET A 426 -15.39 18.59 -8.57
C MET A 426 -15.37 17.25 -9.31
N ASN A 427 -15.08 17.33 -10.61
CA ASN A 427 -14.76 16.19 -11.45
C ASN A 427 -13.33 16.38 -11.95
N ASP A 428 -12.49 15.41 -11.67
CA ASP A 428 -11.06 15.43 -12.01
C ASP A 428 -10.72 14.22 -12.87
N THR A 429 -9.76 14.37 -13.76
CA THR A 429 -9.14 13.24 -14.45
C THR A 429 -7.64 13.33 -14.36
N LEU A 430 -6.98 12.20 -14.20
CA LEU A 430 -5.55 12.08 -14.37
C LEU A 430 -5.24 11.05 -15.45
N THR A 431 -4.48 11.46 -16.47
CA THR A 431 -3.93 10.54 -17.46
C THR A 431 -2.42 10.47 -17.30
N THR A 432 -1.92 9.28 -17.02
CA THR A 432 -0.50 8.99 -16.84
C THR A 432 0.03 8.17 -18.01
N ILE A 433 1.19 8.53 -18.56
CA ILE A 433 1.89 7.78 -19.60
C ILE A 433 3.36 7.69 -19.21
N GLN A 434 3.89 6.46 -19.05
CA GLN A 434 5.26 6.21 -18.62
C GLN A 434 5.94 5.12 -19.48
N PRO A 435 6.43 5.42 -20.69
CA PRO A 435 7.32 4.54 -21.42
C PRO A 435 8.71 4.55 -20.79
N TYR A 436 9.38 3.39 -20.84
CA TYR A 436 10.74 3.22 -20.32
C TYR A 436 11.56 2.27 -21.17
N VAL A 437 12.86 2.37 -21.02
CA VAL A 437 13.84 1.42 -21.54
C VAL A 437 15.02 1.35 -20.58
N ASP A 438 15.52 0.16 -20.34
CA ASP A 438 16.81 -0.10 -19.70
C ASP A 438 17.55 -1.25 -20.37
N TYR A 439 18.85 -1.32 -20.12
CA TYR A 439 19.72 -2.38 -20.65
C TYR A 439 20.63 -2.90 -19.53
N ALA A 440 20.36 -4.10 -19.05
CA ALA A 440 21.17 -4.79 -18.04
C ALA A 440 22.45 -5.34 -18.72
N TRP A 441 23.45 -4.50 -18.85
CA TRP A 441 24.72 -4.83 -19.50
C TRP A 441 25.61 -5.66 -18.57
N LYS A 442 25.87 -6.89 -18.95
CA LYS A 442 26.82 -7.80 -18.28
C LYS A 442 28.23 -7.40 -18.70
N VAL A 443 28.86 -6.50 -17.97
CA VAL A 443 30.23 -6.00 -18.22
C VAL A 443 31.23 -7.12 -17.99
N SER A 444 30.97 -8.00 -17.03
CA SER A 444 31.67 -9.23 -16.74
C SER A 444 30.70 -10.24 -16.13
N ASP A 445 31.16 -11.47 -15.85
CA ASP A 445 30.37 -12.48 -15.14
C ASP A 445 29.92 -12.01 -13.74
N ALA A 446 30.66 -11.12 -13.13
CA ALA A 446 30.37 -10.59 -11.78
C ALA A 446 29.68 -9.22 -11.80
N LEU A 447 29.86 -8.40 -12.83
CA LEU A 447 29.36 -7.02 -12.86
C LEU A 447 28.31 -6.81 -13.95
N THR A 448 27.12 -6.41 -13.51
CA THR A 448 26.04 -5.91 -14.38
C THR A 448 25.80 -4.44 -14.11
N VAL A 449 25.78 -3.62 -15.15
CA VAL A 449 25.47 -2.19 -15.08
C VAL A 449 24.22 -1.93 -15.92
N THR A 450 23.21 -1.30 -15.32
CA THR A 450 21.92 -1.08 -15.98
C THR A 450 21.62 0.42 -16.10
N PRO A 451 22.03 1.09 -17.17
CA PRO A 451 21.51 2.40 -17.53
C PRO A 451 20.06 2.29 -18.00
N GLY A 452 19.24 3.25 -17.61
CA GLY A 452 17.83 3.29 -17.99
C GLY A 452 17.30 4.71 -18.11
N LEU A 453 16.26 4.85 -18.90
CA LEU A 453 15.51 6.10 -19.08
C LEU A 453 14.02 5.81 -19.01
N LYS A 454 13.30 6.66 -18.29
CA LYS A 454 11.84 6.70 -18.25
C LYS A 454 11.37 8.11 -18.61
N TYR A 455 10.39 8.19 -19.49
CA TYR A 455 9.62 9.41 -19.69
C TYR A 455 8.35 9.33 -18.88
N VAL A 456 7.97 10.41 -18.22
CA VAL A 456 6.71 10.52 -17.50
C VAL A 456 5.91 11.70 -18.01
N SER A 457 4.62 11.49 -18.20
CA SER A 457 3.64 12.52 -18.53
C SER A 457 2.41 12.34 -17.66
N PHE A 458 2.05 13.40 -16.93
CA PHE A 458 0.84 13.49 -16.12
C PHE A 458 -0.03 14.61 -16.65
N ARG A 459 -1.18 14.30 -17.20
CA ARG A 459 -2.19 15.28 -17.61
C ARG A 459 -3.36 15.25 -16.65
N ARG A 460 -3.56 16.35 -15.93
CA ARG A 460 -4.69 16.54 -15.02
C ARG A 460 -5.68 17.52 -15.64
N THR A 461 -6.99 17.16 -15.60
CA THR A 461 -8.08 18.10 -15.89
C THR A 461 -8.96 18.22 -14.67
N ILE A 462 -9.39 19.42 -14.37
CA ILE A 462 -10.35 19.73 -13.31
C ILE A 462 -11.56 20.40 -13.94
N ASP A 463 -12.74 19.95 -13.58
CA ASP A 463 -14.03 20.59 -13.93
C ASP A 463 -14.86 20.63 -12.65
N ALA A 464 -14.83 21.77 -11.97
CA ALA A 464 -15.50 22.01 -10.71
C ALA A 464 -16.67 22.97 -10.93
N ALA A 465 -17.90 22.53 -10.65
CA ALA A 465 -19.04 23.43 -10.55
C ALA A 465 -18.95 24.28 -9.25
N VAL A 466 -18.33 23.74 -8.20
CA VAL A 466 -17.95 24.44 -6.97
C VAL A 466 -16.55 23.99 -6.61
N ASP A 467 -15.57 24.88 -6.70
CA ASP A 467 -14.21 24.67 -6.22
C ASP A 467 -14.15 24.92 -4.71
N GLN A 468 -13.53 24.03 -3.96
CA GLN A 468 -13.51 24.11 -2.48
C GLN A 468 -12.79 25.36 -1.95
N GLY A 469 -11.81 25.87 -2.67
CA GLY A 469 -11.04 27.03 -2.22
C GLY A 469 -11.73 28.35 -2.45
N THR A 470 -12.47 28.45 -3.54
CA THR A 470 -13.07 29.71 -4.01
C THR A 470 -14.58 29.76 -3.87
N GLY A 471 -15.26 28.59 -3.75
CA GLY A 471 -16.71 28.49 -3.82
C GLY A 471 -17.31 28.80 -5.20
N MET A 472 -16.46 28.96 -6.21
CA MET A 472 -16.84 29.38 -7.57
C MET A 472 -16.56 28.27 -8.59
N PRO A 473 -17.20 28.27 -9.77
CA PRO A 473 -16.84 27.37 -10.84
C PRO A 473 -15.39 27.53 -11.28
N TYR A 474 -14.73 26.39 -11.53
CA TYR A 474 -13.35 26.35 -12.04
C TYR A 474 -13.18 25.24 -13.09
N SER A 475 -12.41 25.52 -14.14
CA SER A 475 -12.00 24.54 -15.12
C SER A 475 -10.52 24.73 -15.46
N GLY A 476 -9.76 23.64 -15.46
CA GLY A 476 -8.33 23.66 -15.71
C GLY A 476 -7.82 22.38 -16.38
N ASP A 477 -6.75 22.54 -17.18
CA ASP A 477 -6.04 21.44 -17.85
C ASP A 477 -4.55 21.74 -17.83
N HIS A 478 -3.74 20.81 -17.33
CA HIS A 478 -2.28 20.96 -17.33
C HIS A 478 -1.58 19.61 -17.50
N THR A 479 -0.41 19.65 -18.16
CA THR A 479 0.42 18.47 -18.36
C THR A 479 1.83 18.74 -17.87
N TRP A 480 2.28 17.91 -16.92
CA TRP A 480 3.68 17.88 -16.45
C TRP A 480 4.41 16.72 -17.11
N THR A 481 5.63 16.99 -17.59
CA THR A 481 6.46 15.98 -18.23
C THR A 481 7.87 15.99 -17.68
N LYS A 482 8.53 14.82 -17.67
CA LYS A 482 9.93 14.69 -17.27
C LYS A 482 10.58 13.46 -17.87
N VAL A 483 11.89 13.58 -18.14
CA VAL A 483 12.77 12.43 -18.40
C VAL A 483 13.52 12.09 -17.11
N LEU A 484 13.44 10.82 -16.70
CA LEU A 484 14.00 10.32 -15.46
C LEU A 484 15.08 9.27 -15.78
N PRO A 485 16.38 9.64 -15.72
CA PRO A 485 17.46 8.70 -15.84
C PRO A 485 17.59 7.86 -14.55
N ALA A 486 18.00 6.61 -14.73
CA ALA A 486 18.41 5.70 -13.67
C ALA A 486 19.70 4.97 -14.09
N LEU A 487 20.55 4.70 -13.12
CA LEU A 487 21.74 3.88 -13.30
C LEU A 487 21.87 2.98 -12.08
N THR A 488 21.85 1.68 -12.29
CA THR A 488 22.17 0.72 -11.25
C THR A 488 23.40 -0.09 -11.62
N ALA A 489 24.16 -0.52 -10.63
CA ALA A 489 25.24 -1.47 -10.81
C ALA A 489 25.12 -2.56 -9.76
N HIS A 490 25.14 -3.81 -10.20
CA HIS A 490 25.11 -4.99 -9.35
C HIS A 490 26.43 -5.74 -9.52
N TYR A 491 27.07 -6.08 -8.40
CA TYR A 491 28.33 -6.81 -8.38
C TYR A 491 28.21 -8.07 -7.54
N ALA A 492 28.27 -9.24 -8.18
CA ALA A 492 28.35 -10.53 -7.52
C ALA A 492 29.77 -10.75 -7.01
N ILE A 493 30.00 -10.49 -5.70
CA ILE A 493 31.32 -10.65 -5.07
C ILE A 493 31.66 -12.15 -4.98
N GLU A 494 30.67 -12.94 -4.56
CA GLU A 494 30.69 -14.40 -4.50
C GLU A 494 29.30 -14.96 -4.83
N LYS A 495 29.15 -16.26 -4.94
CA LYS A 495 27.84 -16.91 -5.22
C LYS A 495 26.74 -16.58 -4.21
N ASN A 496 27.12 -16.21 -3.00
CA ASN A 496 26.23 -15.94 -1.89
C ASN A 496 26.42 -14.52 -1.32
N TRP A 497 27.13 -13.65 -2.03
CA TRP A 497 27.40 -12.29 -1.62
C TRP A 497 27.38 -11.33 -2.82
N ALA A 498 26.53 -10.33 -2.75
CA ALA A 498 26.42 -9.28 -3.77
C ALA A 498 26.42 -7.90 -3.15
N ALA A 499 26.81 -6.93 -3.94
CA ALA A 499 26.69 -5.50 -3.62
C ALA A 499 26.06 -4.76 -4.80
N TYR A 500 25.46 -3.60 -4.52
CA TYR A 500 24.84 -2.76 -5.55
C TYR A 500 25.02 -1.28 -5.26
N VAL A 501 24.93 -0.49 -6.34
CA VAL A 501 24.82 0.98 -6.30
C VAL A 501 23.64 1.40 -7.15
N GLN A 502 22.86 2.37 -6.67
CA GLN A 502 21.76 2.97 -7.40
C GLN A 502 21.90 4.49 -7.43
N LEU A 503 21.71 5.05 -8.61
CA LEU A 503 21.57 6.48 -8.87
C LEU A 503 20.31 6.69 -9.70
N ALA A 504 19.25 7.29 -9.15
CA ALA A 504 17.98 7.41 -9.84
C ALA A 504 17.23 8.69 -9.50
N LYS A 505 16.61 9.32 -10.53
CA LYS A 505 15.72 10.47 -10.35
C LYS A 505 14.28 10.01 -10.17
N GLY A 506 13.59 10.55 -9.16
CA GLY A 506 12.17 10.41 -8.93
C GLY A 506 11.40 11.69 -9.28
N PHE A 507 10.09 11.54 -9.48
CA PHE A 507 9.21 12.63 -9.88
C PHE A 507 7.78 12.35 -9.41
N GLN A 508 7.07 13.40 -9.00
CA GLN A 508 5.64 13.37 -8.70
C GLN A 508 4.99 14.66 -9.16
N ALA A 509 3.86 14.56 -9.87
CA ALA A 509 3.03 15.70 -10.19
C ALA A 509 2.39 16.29 -8.93
N PRO A 510 2.06 17.58 -8.88
CA PRO A 510 1.30 18.16 -7.79
C PRO A 510 -0.01 17.40 -7.58
N ASN A 511 -0.33 17.09 -6.31
CA ASN A 511 -1.59 16.44 -5.98
C ASN A 511 -2.77 17.42 -6.09
N LEU A 512 -3.98 16.90 -6.19
CA LEU A 512 -5.18 17.71 -6.39
C LEU A 512 -5.51 18.57 -5.16
N ASN A 513 -5.14 18.13 -3.95
CA ASN A 513 -5.36 18.89 -2.71
C ASN A 513 -4.75 20.30 -2.76
N ALA A 514 -3.65 20.47 -3.51
CA ALA A 514 -3.03 21.78 -3.70
C ALA A 514 -3.92 22.78 -4.45
N PHE A 515 -4.92 22.28 -5.19
CA PHE A 515 -5.83 23.08 -6.00
C PHE A 515 -7.22 23.24 -5.38
N TYR A 516 -7.48 22.68 -4.19
CA TYR A 516 -8.73 22.89 -3.43
C TYR A 516 -8.76 24.21 -2.65
N LYS A 517 -7.66 24.92 -2.64
CA LYS A 517 -7.49 26.16 -1.87
C LYS A 517 -7.39 27.36 -2.82
N VAL A 518 -7.13 28.52 -2.29
CA VAL A 518 -7.05 29.76 -3.08
C VAL A 518 -6.06 29.62 -4.24
N ASN A 519 -6.43 30.03 -5.43
CA ASN A 519 -5.63 30.05 -6.66
C ASN A 519 -5.43 28.65 -7.33
N PRO A 520 -6.46 28.06 -7.88
CA PRO A 520 -6.39 26.74 -8.51
C PRO A 520 -5.71 26.72 -9.89
N ASP A 521 -4.74 27.58 -10.17
CA ASP A 521 -3.98 27.53 -11.42
C ASP A 521 -3.02 26.35 -11.42
N LEU A 522 -3.35 25.32 -12.21
CA LEU A 522 -2.58 24.09 -12.33
C LEU A 522 -1.12 24.32 -12.76
N GLY A 523 -0.82 25.40 -13.46
CA GLY A 523 0.51 25.74 -13.94
C GLY A 523 1.44 26.38 -12.88
N THR A 524 0.93 26.80 -11.73
CA THR A 524 1.73 27.53 -10.73
C THR A 524 2.69 26.65 -9.94
N LEU A 525 2.37 25.37 -9.76
CA LEU A 525 3.17 24.41 -9.00
C LEU A 525 4.08 23.59 -9.89
N LYS A 526 5.35 23.54 -9.52
CA LYS A 526 6.32 22.64 -10.13
C LYS A 526 6.22 21.26 -9.48
N PRO A 527 6.40 20.19 -10.26
CA PRO A 527 6.49 18.84 -9.72
C PRO A 527 7.59 18.69 -8.68
N GLU A 528 7.34 17.81 -7.72
CA GLU A 528 8.35 17.39 -6.75
C GLU A 528 9.36 16.46 -7.43
N GLU A 529 10.64 16.60 -7.10
CA GLU A 529 11.73 15.82 -7.70
C GLU A 529 12.66 15.26 -6.62
N THR A 530 13.18 14.06 -6.83
CA THR A 530 14.22 13.49 -5.98
C THR A 530 15.42 13.02 -6.79
N MET A 531 16.60 13.06 -6.17
CA MET A 531 17.79 12.34 -6.58
C MET A 531 18.15 11.34 -5.50
N ASN A 532 18.04 10.07 -5.82
CA ASN A 532 18.37 8.96 -4.91
C ASN A 532 19.77 8.45 -5.21
N THR A 533 20.59 8.32 -4.18
CA THR A 533 21.92 7.69 -4.21
C THR A 533 21.94 6.64 -3.11
N GLN A 534 22.17 5.39 -3.48
CA GLN A 534 22.13 4.26 -2.56
C GLN A 534 23.26 3.28 -2.85
N LEU A 535 23.75 2.67 -1.79
CA LEU A 535 24.76 1.63 -1.81
C LEU A 535 24.34 0.53 -0.84
N GLY A 536 24.36 -0.71 -1.24
CA GLY A 536 23.99 -1.80 -0.34
C GLY A 536 24.69 -3.11 -0.68
N THR A 537 24.49 -4.08 0.20
CA THR A 537 25.05 -5.41 0.10
C THR A 537 24.12 -6.45 0.69
N THR A 538 24.15 -7.65 0.11
CA THR A 538 23.36 -8.79 0.59
C THR A 538 24.24 -10.04 0.63
N TRP A 539 24.18 -10.75 1.75
CA TRP A 539 24.81 -12.03 1.98
C TRP A 539 23.77 -13.08 2.33
N THR A 540 23.80 -14.23 1.68
CA THR A 540 22.85 -15.31 1.94
C THR A 540 23.56 -16.66 2.00
N SER A 541 23.35 -17.38 3.09
CA SER A 541 23.80 -18.77 3.26
C SER A 541 22.73 -19.59 3.98
N ARG A 542 22.93 -20.88 4.14
CA ARG A 542 21.98 -21.72 4.88
C ARG A 542 21.73 -21.22 6.31
N ARG A 543 22.76 -20.69 7.00
CA ARG A 543 22.65 -20.27 8.40
C ARG A 543 22.45 -18.78 8.60
N LEU A 544 22.76 -17.98 7.61
CA LEU A 544 22.78 -16.52 7.74
C LEU A 544 22.24 -15.86 6.48
N ALA A 545 21.27 -14.98 6.64
CA ALA A 545 20.82 -14.02 5.64
C ALA A 545 21.04 -12.63 6.23
N LEU A 546 21.77 -11.75 5.52
CA LEU A 546 22.07 -10.38 5.91
C LEU A 546 21.89 -9.43 4.75
N SER A 547 21.38 -8.25 4.99
CA SER A 547 21.46 -7.11 4.08
C SER A 547 21.73 -5.81 4.85
N ALA A 548 22.44 -4.89 4.22
CA ALA A 548 22.71 -3.57 4.75
C ALA A 548 22.80 -2.56 3.62
N ASP A 549 22.37 -1.33 3.88
CA ASP A 549 22.43 -0.24 2.92
C ASP A 549 22.65 1.13 3.56
N LEU A 550 23.14 2.04 2.71
CA LEU A 550 23.28 3.46 2.96
C LEU A 550 22.44 4.19 1.91
N TYR A 551 21.73 5.22 2.30
CA TYR A 551 20.98 6.03 1.38
C TYR A 551 21.14 7.53 1.61
N HIS A 552 21.07 8.29 0.52
CA HIS A 552 20.98 9.74 0.48
C HIS A 552 19.99 10.15 -0.60
N ILE A 553 18.93 10.87 -0.21
CA ILE A 553 17.88 11.34 -1.10
C ILE A 553 17.82 12.86 -1.00
N ASP A 554 18.10 13.54 -2.11
CA ASP A 554 17.95 14.96 -2.27
C ASP A 554 16.58 15.29 -2.86
N PHE A 555 15.70 15.90 -2.07
CA PHE A 555 14.33 16.24 -2.44
C PHE A 555 14.24 17.74 -2.75
N LYS A 556 13.63 18.10 -3.89
CA LYS A 556 13.47 19.47 -4.38
C LYS A 556 12.02 19.76 -4.71
N ASN A 557 11.71 21.06 -4.78
CA ASN A 557 10.38 21.57 -5.11
C ASN A 557 9.29 21.03 -4.18
N LYS A 558 9.61 20.74 -2.92
CA LYS A 558 8.64 20.28 -1.93
C LYS A 558 7.43 21.23 -1.93
N ILE A 559 6.25 20.68 -2.12
CA ILE A 559 5.02 21.45 -2.06
C ILE A 559 4.62 21.58 -0.60
N GLY A 560 4.41 22.80 -0.15
CA GLY A 560 3.94 23.12 1.19
C GLY A 560 2.87 24.18 1.16
N SER A 561 2.15 24.33 2.26
CA SER A 561 1.08 25.31 2.43
C SER A 561 1.51 26.44 3.36
N SER A 562 1.05 27.63 3.08
CA SER A 562 1.20 28.77 3.95
C SER A 562 -0.12 29.54 4.06
N PRO A 563 -0.43 30.14 5.24
CA PRO A 563 -1.58 31.03 5.38
C PRO A 563 -1.49 32.23 4.42
N SER A 564 -2.63 32.61 3.85
CA SER A 564 -2.81 33.83 3.07
C SER A 564 -4.06 34.53 3.55
N GLY A 565 -4.17 35.82 3.34
CA GLY A 565 -5.32 36.64 3.83
C GLY A 565 -6.70 36.10 3.46
N ASN A 566 -6.81 35.29 2.40
CA ASN A 566 -8.04 34.67 1.93
C ASN A 566 -8.01 33.12 2.01
N GLY A 567 -7.14 32.52 2.84
CA GLY A 567 -7.07 31.07 3.00
C GLY A 567 -5.65 30.51 2.95
N THR A 568 -5.50 29.28 2.46
CA THR A 568 -4.21 28.58 2.34
C THR A 568 -3.72 28.62 0.90
N ILE A 569 -2.49 29.05 0.69
CA ILE A 569 -1.80 28.98 -0.62
C ILE A 569 -0.79 27.84 -0.57
N PHE A 570 -0.75 27.02 -1.64
CA PHE A 570 0.29 26.04 -1.86
C PHE A 570 1.38 26.60 -2.76
N THR A 571 2.63 26.40 -2.37
CA THR A 571 3.81 26.84 -3.11
C THR A 571 4.92 25.80 -3.03
N ASN A 572 5.88 25.86 -3.96
CA ASN A 572 7.09 25.05 -3.85
C ASN A 572 8.01 25.70 -2.80
N LEU A 573 8.08 25.08 -1.62
CA LEU A 573 8.88 25.54 -0.49
C LEU A 573 10.18 24.71 -0.41
N GLY A 574 11.28 25.22 -0.94
CA GLY A 574 12.60 24.62 -0.73
C GLY A 574 12.69 23.12 -1.10
N GLY A 575 13.14 22.31 -0.16
CA GLY A 575 13.31 20.88 -0.32
C GLY A 575 13.61 20.18 1.01
N ALA A 576 13.94 18.90 0.93
CA ALA A 576 14.32 18.10 2.09
C ALA A 576 15.52 17.21 1.78
N THR A 577 16.23 16.78 2.80
CA THR A 577 17.31 15.79 2.69
C THR A 577 16.96 14.61 3.57
N TYR A 578 16.91 13.42 2.96
CA TYR A 578 16.77 12.15 3.67
C TYR A 578 18.08 11.38 3.56
N LYS A 579 18.57 10.84 4.66
CA LYS A 579 19.77 10.01 4.69
C LYS A 579 19.72 9.04 5.85
N GLY A 580 20.36 7.90 5.66
CA GLY A 580 20.40 6.91 6.74
C GLY A 580 21.21 5.67 6.41
N ILE A 581 21.22 4.80 7.41
CA ILE A 581 21.82 3.47 7.37
C ILE A 581 20.75 2.48 7.79
N GLU A 582 20.63 1.38 7.08
CA GLU A 582 19.72 0.29 7.38
C GLU A 582 20.44 -1.04 7.34
N GLY A 583 19.98 -1.98 8.16
CA GLY A 583 20.45 -3.35 8.12
C GLY A 583 19.41 -4.31 8.66
N GLU A 584 19.38 -5.52 8.13
CA GLU A 584 18.54 -6.60 8.61
C GLU A 584 19.27 -7.94 8.51
N GLY A 585 18.92 -8.88 9.38
CA GLY A 585 19.54 -10.18 9.33
C GLY A 585 18.80 -11.25 10.11
N THR A 586 18.93 -12.49 9.63
CA THR A 586 18.41 -13.69 10.28
C THR A 586 19.54 -14.71 10.42
N TYR A 587 19.68 -15.25 11.63
CA TYR A 587 20.59 -16.36 11.89
C TYR A 587 19.81 -17.62 12.32
N TYR A 588 19.97 -18.69 11.56
CA TYR A 588 19.41 -20.02 11.90
C TYR A 588 20.28 -20.74 12.91
N LEU A 589 19.81 -20.83 14.15
CA LEU A 589 20.50 -21.50 15.27
C LEU A 589 20.50 -23.03 15.13
N GLY A 590 19.56 -23.58 14.36
CA GLY A 590 19.34 -25.02 14.27
C GLY A 590 18.15 -25.47 15.10
N GLN A 591 17.72 -26.73 14.91
CA GLN A 591 16.59 -27.34 15.61
C GLN A 591 15.26 -26.57 15.43
N GLY A 592 15.12 -25.79 14.36
CA GLY A 592 13.94 -24.94 14.08
C GLY A 592 14.01 -23.53 14.67
N PHE A 593 15.03 -23.16 15.45
CA PHE A 593 15.18 -21.84 16.01
C PHE A 593 15.95 -20.89 15.09
N SER A 594 15.45 -19.65 14.99
CA SER A 594 16.15 -18.55 14.34
C SER A 594 16.01 -17.27 15.18
N VAL A 595 17.01 -16.41 15.07
CA VAL A 595 16.97 -15.04 15.59
C VAL A 595 16.98 -14.08 14.42
N TYR A 596 16.15 -13.04 14.52
CA TYR A 596 16.02 -11.97 13.54
C TYR A 596 16.33 -10.64 14.21
N GLY A 597 16.90 -9.72 13.44
CA GLY A 597 17.03 -8.34 13.84
C GLY A 597 17.14 -7.42 12.65
N ASN A 598 16.57 -6.22 12.78
CA ASN A 598 16.86 -5.09 11.89
C ASN A 598 17.04 -3.81 12.70
N TYR A 599 17.73 -2.87 12.08
CA TYR A 599 17.96 -1.55 12.65
C TYR A 599 18.11 -0.51 11.56
N SER A 600 17.56 0.68 11.81
CA SER A 600 17.76 1.83 10.94
C SER A 600 18.01 3.11 11.74
N LEU A 601 18.94 3.91 11.21
CA LEU A 601 19.17 5.28 11.61
C LEU A 601 18.74 6.18 10.47
N ASN A 602 17.79 7.08 10.71
CA ASN A 602 17.20 7.94 9.70
C ASN A 602 17.40 9.41 10.06
N SER A 603 17.58 10.24 9.06
CA SER A 603 17.54 11.69 9.17
C SER A 603 16.75 12.24 7.99
N ALA A 604 15.62 12.89 8.24
CA ALA A 604 14.85 13.60 7.24
C ALA A 604 14.61 15.03 7.70
N LYS A 605 15.22 15.98 7.02
CA LYS A 605 15.24 17.38 7.41
C LYS A 605 14.86 18.30 6.27
N ASP A 606 14.06 19.30 6.59
CA ASP A 606 13.80 20.42 5.71
C ASP A 606 15.06 21.23 5.48
N LYS A 607 15.35 21.62 4.23
CA LYS A 607 16.55 22.37 3.86
C LYS A 607 16.49 23.85 4.25
N THR A 608 15.30 24.40 4.43
CA THR A 608 15.09 25.82 4.68
C THR A 608 15.38 26.17 6.14
N ASN A 609 14.89 25.35 7.08
CA ASN A 609 14.95 25.62 8.51
C ASN A 609 15.70 24.53 9.32
N ASN A 610 16.16 23.45 8.65
CA ASN A 610 16.85 22.31 9.25
C ASN A 610 16.02 21.52 10.28
N GLN A 611 14.70 21.72 10.30
CA GLN A 611 13.76 20.98 11.16
C GLN A 611 13.51 19.56 10.64
N TRP A 612 13.18 18.66 11.56
CA TRP A 612 12.76 17.29 11.21
C TRP A 612 11.43 17.32 10.48
N LEU A 613 11.33 16.47 9.48
CA LEU A 613 10.03 16.23 8.84
C LEU A 613 9.10 15.45 9.78
N PRO A 614 7.80 15.77 9.79
CA PRO A 614 6.82 15.10 10.63
C PRO A 614 6.83 13.58 10.44
N ASN A 615 6.48 12.86 11.48
CA ASN A 615 6.30 11.40 11.47
C ASN A 615 7.52 10.60 10.98
N THR A 616 8.72 11.19 11.03
CA THR A 616 9.97 10.52 10.67
C THR A 616 10.74 10.10 11.92
N PRO A 617 10.70 8.82 12.32
CA PRO A 617 11.46 8.33 13.47
C PRO A 617 12.96 8.44 13.21
N LYS A 618 13.72 8.89 14.22
CA LYS A 618 15.19 8.92 14.17
C LYS A 618 15.78 7.51 14.06
N THR A 619 15.09 6.55 14.65
CA THR A 619 15.46 5.14 14.63
C THR A 619 14.22 4.26 14.45
N THR A 620 14.37 3.14 13.75
CA THR A 620 13.45 2.00 13.86
C THR A 620 14.26 0.74 14.10
N ALA A 621 13.70 -0.20 14.84
CA ALA A 621 14.32 -1.50 15.03
C ALA A 621 13.26 -2.59 15.16
N ALA A 622 13.59 -3.80 14.74
CA ALA A 622 12.84 -4.98 15.11
C ALA A 622 13.81 -6.09 15.53
N ALA A 623 13.42 -6.88 16.51
CA ALA A 623 14.20 -8.03 16.91
C ALA A 623 13.26 -9.15 17.41
N GLY A 624 13.63 -10.40 17.17
CA GLY A 624 12.82 -11.49 17.65
C GLY A 624 13.42 -12.87 17.44
N VAL A 625 12.66 -13.85 17.90
CA VAL A 625 12.98 -15.27 17.80
C VAL A 625 11.84 -15.97 17.10
N THR A 626 12.16 -16.85 16.17
CA THR A 626 11.20 -17.77 15.55
C THR A 626 11.57 -19.22 15.85
N TYR A 627 10.56 -20.05 16.01
CA TYR A 627 10.66 -21.48 16.08
C TYR A 627 9.76 -22.11 15.02
N ASN A 628 10.30 -22.90 14.12
CA ASN A 628 9.54 -23.60 13.09
C ASN A 628 10.09 -25.00 12.91
N ARG A 629 9.43 -26.00 13.48
CA ARG A 629 9.82 -27.41 13.36
C ARG A 629 8.63 -28.33 13.43
N GLY A 630 8.52 -29.20 12.44
CA GLY A 630 7.43 -30.17 12.37
C GLY A 630 6.07 -29.51 12.29
N GLN A 631 5.25 -29.76 13.31
CA GLN A 631 3.88 -29.24 13.39
C GLN A 631 3.77 -27.88 14.08
N VAL A 632 4.85 -27.39 14.71
CA VAL A 632 4.82 -26.20 15.57
C VAL A 632 5.52 -25.04 14.89
N TYR A 633 4.86 -23.90 14.89
CA TYR A 633 5.45 -22.59 14.65
C TYR A 633 5.25 -21.70 15.87
N ALA A 634 6.22 -20.87 16.20
CA ALA A 634 6.08 -19.79 17.18
C ALA A 634 7.03 -18.64 16.82
N SER A 635 6.61 -17.42 17.09
CA SER A 635 7.44 -16.22 16.95
C SER A 635 7.15 -15.25 18.10
N LEU A 636 8.21 -14.55 18.53
CA LEU A 636 8.14 -13.43 19.46
C LEU A 636 8.93 -12.29 18.82
N MET A 637 8.26 -11.20 18.43
CA MET A 637 8.83 -10.08 17.70
C MET A 637 8.59 -8.78 18.44
N ALA A 638 9.66 -8.03 18.69
CA ALA A 638 9.61 -6.66 19.19
C ALA A 638 9.82 -5.68 18.02
N LYS A 639 9.03 -4.60 17.96
CA LYS A 639 9.22 -3.46 17.07
C LYS A 639 9.37 -2.19 17.88
N HIS A 640 10.46 -1.47 17.63
CA HIS A 640 10.77 -0.18 18.24
C HIS A 640 10.66 0.95 17.22
N ILE A 641 9.97 2.01 17.59
CA ILE A 641 9.87 3.27 16.85
C ILE A 641 10.45 4.37 17.72
N GLY A 642 11.49 5.03 17.23
CA GLY A 642 12.20 6.09 17.94
C GLY A 642 11.41 7.39 18.05
N SER A 643 12.01 8.37 18.73
CA SER A 643 11.44 9.71 18.87
C SER A 643 11.25 10.39 17.51
N ARG A 644 10.19 11.17 17.38
CA ARG A 644 9.81 11.93 16.20
C ARG A 644 8.95 13.13 16.58
N PHE A 645 8.55 13.93 15.61
CA PHE A 645 7.59 15.03 15.78
C PHE A 645 6.32 14.75 15.01
N GLY A 646 5.17 15.19 15.54
CA GLY A 646 3.87 15.06 14.88
C GLY A 646 3.59 16.18 13.87
N ASP A 647 4.31 17.30 13.96
CA ASP A 647 4.08 18.52 13.19
C ASP A 647 5.35 19.06 12.52
N THR A 648 5.19 19.99 11.58
CA THR A 648 6.29 20.62 10.84
C THR A 648 7.08 21.65 11.67
N GLY A 649 6.55 22.11 12.80
CA GLY A 649 7.19 23.09 13.68
C GLY A 649 8.05 22.49 14.77
N GLU A 650 8.13 21.15 14.88
CA GLU A 650 8.74 20.43 16.01
C GLU A 650 8.10 20.79 17.38
N THR A 651 6.82 21.23 17.36
CA THR A 651 6.10 21.64 18.58
C THR A 651 5.39 20.49 19.28
N ILE A 652 5.15 19.39 18.57
CA ILE A 652 4.48 18.18 19.08
C ILE A 652 5.46 17.00 19.09
N PRO A 653 6.26 16.84 20.17
CA PRO A 653 7.14 15.69 20.30
C PRO A 653 6.32 14.41 20.55
N LEU A 654 6.66 13.33 19.84
CA LEU A 654 6.12 12.01 20.02
C LEU A 654 7.20 11.10 20.59
N ASN A 655 6.91 10.50 21.74
CA ASN A 655 7.82 9.64 22.46
C ASN A 655 8.14 8.34 21.70
N PRO A 656 9.33 7.75 21.89
CA PRO A 656 9.63 6.43 21.40
C PRO A 656 8.78 5.38 22.11
N TYR A 657 8.44 4.30 21.39
CA TYR A 657 7.72 3.17 21.96
C TYR A 657 8.25 1.85 21.39
N THR A 658 7.95 0.77 22.11
CA THR A 658 8.23 -0.60 21.67
C THR A 658 6.98 -1.45 21.91
N THR A 659 6.53 -2.14 20.86
CA THR A 659 5.50 -3.16 20.96
C THR A 659 6.14 -4.54 20.80
N VAL A 660 5.55 -5.55 21.42
CA VAL A 660 5.98 -6.95 21.29
C VAL A 660 4.76 -7.76 20.88
N ASN A 661 4.91 -8.54 19.80
CA ASN A 661 3.88 -9.42 19.28
C ASN A 661 4.32 -10.88 19.42
N PHE A 662 3.37 -11.75 19.71
CA PHE A 662 3.55 -13.19 19.77
C PHE A 662 2.62 -13.86 18.77
N ALA A 663 3.12 -14.80 18.00
CA ALA A 663 2.30 -15.66 17.15
C ALA A 663 2.73 -17.11 17.32
N SER A 664 1.76 -18.03 17.29
CA SER A 664 2.04 -19.46 17.27
C SER A 664 0.99 -20.21 16.47
N SER A 665 1.39 -21.34 15.89
CA SER A 665 0.45 -22.25 15.25
C SER A 665 0.82 -23.71 15.47
N TYR A 666 -0.21 -24.56 15.47
CA TYR A 666 -0.08 -26.01 15.49
C TYR A 666 -0.76 -26.61 14.28
N ARG A 667 0.00 -27.37 13.47
CA ARG A 667 -0.49 -28.03 12.26
C ARG A 667 -0.85 -29.47 12.59
N LEU A 668 -2.15 -29.74 12.59
CA LEU A 668 -2.68 -31.09 12.75
C LEU A 668 -2.58 -31.83 11.41
N GLY A 669 -2.11 -33.06 11.42
CA GLY A 669 -2.21 -33.96 10.30
C GLY A 669 -3.66 -34.38 10.01
N SER A 670 -3.84 -35.35 9.13
CA SER A 670 -5.17 -35.94 8.90
C SER A 670 -5.71 -36.55 10.20
N PHE A 671 -6.90 -36.09 10.64
CA PHE A 671 -7.56 -36.56 11.86
C PHE A 671 -8.98 -37.07 11.60
N ALA A 672 -9.50 -36.92 10.39
CA ALA A 672 -10.76 -37.47 9.94
C ALA A 672 -10.66 -37.77 8.44
N GLY A 673 -11.45 -38.68 7.93
CA GLY A 673 -11.41 -39.07 6.51
C GLY A 673 -11.62 -37.91 5.54
N TRP A 674 -12.31 -36.86 5.95
CA TRP A 674 -12.57 -35.65 5.17
C TRP A 674 -11.61 -34.49 5.50
N ALA A 675 -10.93 -34.50 6.64
CA ALA A 675 -10.02 -33.43 7.07
C ALA A 675 -8.56 -33.83 6.85
N LYS A 676 -7.98 -33.37 5.75
CA LYS A 676 -6.59 -33.71 5.35
C LYS A 676 -5.56 -32.97 6.20
N LYS A 677 -5.81 -31.72 6.54
CA LYS A 677 -4.93 -30.87 7.35
C LYS A 677 -5.78 -29.87 8.13
N ALA A 678 -5.38 -29.56 9.35
CA ALA A 678 -5.92 -28.41 10.08
C ALA A 678 -4.78 -27.59 10.67
N LYS A 679 -5.01 -26.30 10.86
CA LYS A 679 -4.07 -25.37 11.51
C LYS A 679 -4.85 -24.62 12.57
N LEU A 680 -4.37 -24.71 13.81
CA LEU A 680 -4.82 -23.86 14.92
C LEU A 680 -3.78 -22.76 15.11
N GLY A 681 -4.21 -21.50 15.08
CA GLY A 681 -3.35 -20.33 15.27
C GLY A 681 -3.73 -19.56 16.54
N PHE A 682 -2.74 -18.97 17.18
CA PHE A 682 -2.88 -18.09 18.34
C PHE A 682 -1.95 -16.91 18.19
N GLN A 683 -2.48 -15.69 18.36
CA GLN A 683 -1.71 -14.44 18.22
C GLN A 683 -2.02 -13.51 19.40
N ILE A 684 -1.02 -12.74 19.79
CA ILE A 684 -1.14 -11.62 20.73
C ILE A 684 -0.41 -10.44 20.13
N ASP A 685 -1.12 -9.37 19.84
CA ASP A 685 -0.53 -8.09 19.47
C ASP A 685 -0.40 -7.22 20.71
N ASN A 686 0.67 -6.43 20.78
CA ASN A 686 0.99 -5.57 21.91
C ASN A 686 0.95 -6.33 23.27
N LEU A 687 1.76 -7.39 23.37
CA LEU A 687 1.80 -8.33 24.53
C LEU A 687 1.87 -7.63 25.89
N PHE A 688 2.57 -6.50 25.99
CA PHE A 688 2.76 -5.76 27.23
C PHE A 688 1.74 -4.63 27.44
N ASP A 689 0.69 -4.55 26.62
CA ASP A 689 -0.41 -3.59 26.73
C ASP A 689 0.03 -2.12 26.78
N LYS A 690 0.96 -1.75 25.91
CA LYS A 690 1.47 -0.40 25.82
C LYS A 690 0.41 0.51 25.19
N GLN A 691 0.02 1.61 25.86
CA GLN A 691 -1.04 2.52 25.40
C GLN A 691 -0.55 3.98 25.29
N ASP A 692 0.70 4.20 24.94
CA ASP A 692 1.27 5.54 24.77
C ASP A 692 0.64 6.26 23.57
N ILE A 693 0.61 7.60 23.61
CA ILE A 693 0.31 8.41 22.44
C ILE A 693 1.39 8.17 21.39
N TYR A 694 0.97 7.74 20.21
CA TYR A 694 1.90 7.43 19.13
C TYR A 694 1.74 8.33 17.90
N SER A 695 0.62 9.02 17.73
CA SER A 695 0.37 9.84 16.54
C SER A 695 -0.48 11.07 16.85
N LEU A 696 -0.20 12.16 16.15
CA LEU A 696 -1.13 13.27 15.97
C LEU A 696 -2.14 12.85 14.89
N GLY A 697 -3.43 12.88 15.20
CA GLY A 697 -4.51 12.65 14.26
C GLY A 697 -4.83 13.90 13.46
N THR A 698 -5.37 14.89 14.16
CA THR A 698 -5.79 16.19 13.59
C THR A 698 -5.81 17.26 14.69
N TYR A 699 -6.51 18.36 14.44
CA TYR A 699 -6.79 19.43 15.41
C TYR A 699 -8.30 19.61 15.53
N ASP A 700 -8.78 20.00 16.73
CA ASP A 700 -10.16 20.43 16.91
C ASP A 700 -10.36 21.84 16.33
N ALA A 701 -11.61 22.35 16.34
CA ALA A 701 -11.95 23.68 15.83
C ALA A 701 -11.24 24.84 16.58
N ASN A 702 -10.77 24.63 17.81
CA ASN A 702 -9.98 25.59 18.57
C ASN A 702 -8.47 25.47 18.33
N GLY A 703 -8.03 24.55 17.46
CA GLY A 703 -6.62 24.29 17.19
C GLY A 703 -5.92 23.42 18.24
N ASN A 704 -6.65 22.75 19.14
CA ASN A 704 -6.06 21.81 20.07
C ASN A 704 -5.70 20.50 19.34
N PRO A 705 -4.50 19.95 19.54
CA PRO A 705 -4.11 18.70 18.91
C PRO A 705 -4.92 17.52 19.43
N MET A 706 -5.35 16.66 18.51
CA MET A 706 -6.05 15.42 18.77
C MET A 706 -5.12 14.24 18.46
N TYR A 707 -5.05 13.28 19.35
CA TYR A 707 -4.08 12.19 19.33
C TYR A 707 -4.72 10.83 19.20
N PHE A 708 -3.94 9.88 18.69
CA PHE A 708 -4.21 8.45 18.83
C PHE A 708 -3.23 7.80 19.79
N THR A 709 -3.73 6.84 20.57
CA THR A 709 -2.94 5.97 21.43
C THR A 709 -2.68 4.63 20.73
N LEU A 710 -1.62 3.94 21.11
CA LEU A 710 -1.40 2.56 20.68
C LEU A 710 -2.60 1.70 21.06
N PRO A 711 -3.08 0.81 20.16
CA PRO A 711 -4.13 -0.14 20.51
C PRO A 711 -3.71 -1.01 21.69
N ALA A 712 -4.65 -1.27 22.61
CA ALA A 712 -4.44 -2.18 23.72
C ALA A 712 -4.07 -3.60 23.22
N ARG A 713 -3.52 -4.41 24.12
CA ARG A 713 -3.25 -5.82 23.85
C ARG A 713 -4.48 -6.50 23.25
N SER A 714 -4.29 -7.14 22.11
CA SER A 714 -5.31 -7.96 21.46
C SER A 714 -4.87 -9.42 21.38
N VAL A 715 -5.84 -10.32 21.53
CA VAL A 715 -5.63 -11.77 21.42
C VAL A 715 -6.53 -12.30 20.33
N GLN A 716 -6.02 -13.23 19.52
CA GLN A 716 -6.75 -13.86 18.44
C GLN A 716 -6.51 -15.37 18.41
N LEU A 717 -7.57 -16.13 18.22
CA LEU A 717 -7.55 -17.55 17.91
C LEU A 717 -8.06 -17.77 16.49
N SER A 718 -7.41 -18.63 15.73
CA SER A 718 -7.80 -18.98 14.37
C SER A 718 -7.78 -20.50 14.16
N LEU A 719 -8.68 -20.98 13.30
CA LEU A 719 -8.75 -22.37 12.86
C LEU A 719 -8.95 -22.38 11.34
N SER A 720 -8.17 -23.18 10.64
CA SER A 720 -8.43 -23.54 9.24
C SER A 720 -8.40 -25.05 9.07
N VAL A 721 -9.27 -25.59 8.21
CA VAL A 721 -9.39 -27.03 7.97
C VAL A 721 -9.41 -27.26 6.47
N SER A 722 -8.38 -27.93 5.93
CA SER A 722 -8.32 -28.30 4.51
C SER A 722 -8.91 -29.68 4.27
N MET A 723 -9.82 -29.78 3.30
CA MET A 723 -10.56 -30.97 2.89
C MET A 723 -10.09 -31.48 1.55
#